data_f822b85af7a70e496d13df6ba05c3ca8
#
_entry.id   f822b85af7a70e496d13df6ba05c3ca8
#
_cell.length_a   1.000
_cell.length_b   1.000
_cell.length_c   1.000
_cell.angle_alpha   90.00
_cell.angle_beta   90.00
_cell.angle_gamma   90.00
#
_symmetry.space_group_name_H-M   'P 1'
#
loop_
_entity.id
_entity.type
_entity.pdbx_description
1 polymer ?
#
loop_
_entity_poly.entity_id
_entity_poly.type
_entity_poly.pdbx_seq_one_letter_code
_entity_poly.pdbx_strand_id
1 'polypeptide(L)'
;MIAIIAEKPSVGQDIARVIGATEKKDGYMAGNGYLVTWALGHLVSLAMPSAYGYGKASHEDLPMLPEPFQLVVRQIKTDRGMVTDISASKQLKVIDEVFSKCDSIIVATDAGREGELIFRYIYHYLGYTKPFKRLWISSLTDEAIRAGMSNLKDGEAYDSLYHAADCRAKADWLVGMNASRALALASGMPNNSLGRVQTPTLAMICSRYKENRDFVSTPYWQLHITLERLGEFRQFAHIEDFKSKEQAEATHARFSPDSTALITKVERKRTYQQAPLLYDLTTLQKDCNTHHDMSAEKTLSVAQALYEKKYISYPRTGSRYISHDLMEQVYDSLWKIATMPEFKEYGKRFDFEHLNMRSVDDDKVTDHHALIITGVEPEELNAHEQIVYTMIAGRMLEAFSPRCEKESLVMEATAEDMKFRSRSTTIVNPGWRAVFARKEDAEKDETEANKGTARFTEGEQIPVTGYGTAQRKTIPKPLYTEATLLAAMETCGRNITDEKAKEAMKELGIGTPATRAAIITTLFKRDYIERSGKALVPTEKGLYIYEAVKDMQVANVELTGSWEKTLLQIEQHTLETRSFMHSIESFTSQVTREVLGLKFPAPKQRSLPCPKCGTGKVMIRPKVAKCDNPDCGLLVFRKVLNKELNEQHLEQLLSSGTTKLIKGFKGKKGNSFDAAVAFDDEFNVTLAFPEKKRGKKR
;
A
#
# COMPACT_ATOMS: atom_id res chain seq x y z
N MET A 1 20.87 -32.26 22.66
CA MET A 1 20.46 -31.79 21.30
C MET A 1 20.00 -30.34 21.38
N ILE A 2 20.11 -29.58 20.28
CA ILE A 2 19.75 -28.18 20.19
C ILE A 2 18.57 -28.02 19.23
N ALA A 3 17.50 -27.35 19.67
CA ALA A 3 16.40 -26.99 18.79
C ALA A 3 16.73 -25.69 18.05
N ILE A 4 16.35 -25.59 16.78
CA ILE A 4 16.38 -24.32 16.03
C ILE A 4 14.96 -24.06 15.56
N ILE A 5 14.45 -22.84 15.78
CA ILE A 5 13.14 -22.43 15.26
C ILE A 5 13.28 -21.26 14.30
N ALA A 6 12.94 -21.48 13.03
CA ALA A 6 12.84 -20.43 12.02
C ALA A 6 11.41 -19.86 11.92
N GLU A 7 11.22 -18.74 11.25
CA GLU A 7 9.88 -18.16 11.04
C GLU A 7 9.09 -18.89 9.95
N LYS A 8 9.81 -19.44 8.95
CA LYS A 8 9.23 -20.04 7.73
C LYS A 8 9.91 -21.37 7.39
N PRO A 9 9.19 -22.29 6.73
CA PRO A 9 9.77 -23.59 6.34
C PRO A 9 11.01 -23.46 5.47
N SER A 10 11.02 -22.54 4.49
CA SER A 10 12.16 -22.32 3.59
C SER A 10 13.42 -21.92 4.35
N VAL A 11 13.30 -20.96 5.27
CA VAL A 11 14.42 -20.49 6.12
C VAL A 11 14.94 -21.63 7.00
N GLY A 12 14.03 -22.38 7.62
CA GLY A 12 14.41 -23.55 8.42
C GLY A 12 15.18 -24.60 7.62
N GLN A 13 14.74 -24.88 6.39
CA GLN A 13 15.40 -25.81 5.49
C GLN A 13 16.78 -25.32 5.04
N ASP A 14 16.93 -24.02 4.73
CA ASP A 14 18.21 -23.43 4.34
C ASP A 14 19.22 -23.49 5.52
N ILE A 15 18.80 -23.13 6.72
CA ILE A 15 19.64 -23.27 7.93
C ILE A 15 20.01 -24.74 8.15
N ALA A 16 19.04 -25.66 8.09
CA ALA A 16 19.26 -27.08 8.29
C ALA A 16 20.28 -27.65 7.31
N ARG A 17 20.20 -27.28 6.02
CA ARG A 17 21.17 -27.67 4.99
C ARG A 17 22.59 -27.21 5.35
N VAL A 18 22.74 -25.94 5.74
CA VAL A 18 24.08 -25.35 6.03
C VAL A 18 24.73 -25.97 7.25
N ILE A 19 23.95 -26.34 8.28
CA ILE A 19 24.48 -26.95 9.51
C ILE A 19 24.54 -28.49 9.47
N GLY A 20 24.11 -29.13 8.36
CA GLY A 20 24.14 -30.56 8.18
C GLY A 20 23.00 -31.35 8.83
N ALA A 21 21.87 -30.69 9.15
CA ALA A 21 20.64 -31.35 9.62
C ALA A 21 19.74 -31.73 8.43
N THR A 22 20.12 -32.77 7.67
CA THR A 22 19.53 -33.07 6.36
C THR A 22 18.41 -34.10 6.38
N GLU A 23 18.18 -34.79 7.50
CA GLU A 23 17.09 -35.78 7.63
C GLU A 23 15.74 -35.11 7.73
N LYS A 24 14.90 -35.28 6.72
CA LYS A 24 13.57 -34.67 6.67
C LYS A 24 12.56 -35.47 7.53
N LYS A 25 11.87 -34.75 8.40
CA LYS A 25 10.75 -35.25 9.22
C LYS A 25 9.48 -34.44 8.93
N ASP A 26 8.34 -34.87 9.48
CA ASP A 26 7.08 -34.10 9.35
C ASP A 26 7.17 -32.85 10.24
N GLY A 27 7.31 -31.68 9.62
CA GLY A 27 7.38 -30.38 10.28
C GLY A 27 8.74 -29.96 10.84
N TYR A 28 9.82 -30.75 10.65
CA TYR A 28 11.19 -30.37 11.04
C TYR A 28 12.26 -31.13 10.25
N MET A 29 13.50 -30.70 10.38
CA MET A 29 14.72 -31.36 9.86
C MET A 29 15.57 -31.82 11.04
N ALA A 30 16.29 -32.94 10.90
CA ALA A 30 17.13 -33.48 11.95
C ALA A 30 18.54 -33.82 11.43
N GLY A 31 19.55 -33.77 12.29
CA GLY A 31 20.92 -34.19 11.99
C GLY A 31 21.94 -33.32 12.72
N ASN A 32 23.17 -33.80 12.76
CA ASN A 32 24.35 -33.13 13.34
C ASN A 32 24.13 -32.52 14.74
N GLY A 33 23.30 -33.17 15.59
CA GLY A 33 22.99 -32.70 16.93
C GLY A 33 21.90 -31.63 17.01
N TYR A 34 21.25 -31.26 15.87
CA TYR A 34 20.22 -30.27 15.75
C TYR A 34 18.86 -30.85 15.35
N LEU A 35 17.79 -30.25 15.85
CA LEU A 35 16.42 -30.39 15.34
C LEU A 35 15.95 -29.00 14.88
N VAL A 36 15.75 -28.81 13.57
CA VAL A 36 15.37 -27.53 12.97
C VAL A 36 13.92 -27.55 12.59
N THR A 37 13.09 -26.79 13.29
CA THR A 37 11.68 -26.60 13.01
C THR A 37 11.38 -25.15 12.58
N TRP A 38 10.11 -24.84 12.34
CA TRP A 38 9.71 -23.52 11.88
C TRP A 38 8.31 -23.16 12.34
N ALA A 39 8.04 -21.88 12.42
CA ALA A 39 6.70 -21.35 12.50
C ALA A 39 6.06 -21.28 11.10
N LEU A 40 4.81 -20.84 11.03
CA LEU A 40 4.09 -20.48 9.81
C LEU A 40 3.59 -19.03 9.95
N GLY A 41 4.52 -18.11 10.26
CA GLY A 41 4.21 -16.81 10.80
C GLY A 41 3.63 -16.93 12.21
N HIS A 42 2.73 -16.03 12.62
CA HIS A 42 2.09 -16.12 13.94
C HIS A 42 1.25 -17.40 14.07
N LEU A 43 1.69 -18.35 14.89
CA LEU A 43 0.93 -19.56 15.28
C LEU A 43 0.09 -19.29 16.54
N VAL A 44 0.54 -18.36 17.36
CA VAL A 44 -0.09 -17.92 18.60
C VAL A 44 -0.39 -16.43 18.50
N SER A 45 -1.50 -15.99 19.07
CA SER A 45 -1.96 -14.60 19.08
C SER A 45 -2.66 -14.26 20.37
N LEU A 46 -2.89 -12.95 20.63
CA LEU A 46 -3.76 -12.51 21.71
C LEU A 46 -5.18 -13.03 21.50
N ALA A 47 -5.82 -13.46 22.58
CA ALA A 47 -7.19 -13.97 22.54
C ALA A 47 -8.20 -12.88 22.15
N MET A 48 -9.27 -13.30 21.47
CA MET A 48 -10.38 -12.43 21.10
C MET A 48 -11.25 -12.11 22.35
N PRO A 49 -12.03 -11.02 22.33
CA PRO A 49 -12.87 -10.62 23.47
C PRO A 49 -13.72 -11.72 24.09
N SER A 50 -14.19 -12.67 23.28
CA SER A 50 -15.00 -13.81 23.76
C SER A 50 -14.27 -14.72 24.75
N ALA A 51 -12.94 -14.78 24.70
CA ALA A 51 -12.15 -15.57 25.65
C ALA A 51 -12.13 -14.97 27.07
N TYR A 52 -12.41 -13.67 27.16
CA TYR A 52 -12.50 -12.92 28.42
C TYR A 52 -13.94 -12.75 28.92
N GLY A 53 -14.90 -13.47 28.32
CA GLY A 53 -16.31 -13.36 28.69
C GLY A 53 -17.08 -12.23 27.99
N TYR A 54 -16.41 -11.39 27.18
CA TYR A 54 -17.08 -10.32 26.43
C TYR A 54 -17.77 -10.89 25.19
N GLY A 55 -19.09 -10.98 25.21
CA GLY A 55 -19.91 -11.50 24.13
C GLY A 55 -20.13 -10.51 22.99
N LYS A 56 -21.40 -10.29 22.62
CA LYS A 56 -21.75 -9.20 21.71
C LYS A 56 -21.45 -7.86 22.39
N ALA A 57 -21.12 -6.84 21.54
CA ALA A 57 -20.85 -5.52 22.08
C ALA A 57 -22.03 -5.00 22.92
N SER A 58 -21.74 -4.58 24.17
CA SER A 58 -22.68 -3.91 25.07
C SER A 58 -22.02 -2.65 25.65
N HIS A 59 -22.82 -1.71 26.15
CA HIS A 59 -22.31 -0.50 26.79
C HIS A 59 -21.60 -0.84 28.13
N GLU A 60 -22.05 -1.90 28.79
CA GLU A 60 -21.56 -2.32 30.11
C GLU A 60 -20.17 -2.94 30.04
N ASP A 61 -19.82 -3.56 28.90
CA ASP A 61 -18.54 -4.24 28.67
C ASP A 61 -17.41 -3.27 28.28
N LEU A 62 -17.71 -2.00 28.01
CA LEU A 62 -16.73 -1.07 27.46
C LEU A 62 -16.27 -0.03 28.51
N PRO A 63 -14.96 0.23 28.64
CA PRO A 63 -13.86 -0.36 27.86
C PRO A 63 -13.46 -1.76 28.37
N MET A 64 -13.14 -2.67 27.43
CA MET A 64 -12.55 -3.97 27.74
C MET A 64 -11.04 -3.81 28.00
N LEU A 65 -10.62 -4.12 29.21
CA LEU A 65 -9.23 -4.04 29.66
C LEU A 65 -8.83 -5.38 30.30
N PRO A 66 -8.55 -6.41 29.47
CA PRO A 66 -8.23 -7.73 30.00
C PRO A 66 -6.87 -7.74 30.72
N GLU A 67 -6.84 -8.31 31.94
CA GLU A 67 -5.63 -8.52 32.74
C GLU A 67 -5.73 -9.87 33.46
N PRO A 68 -4.81 -10.83 33.18
CA PRO A 68 -3.77 -10.79 32.15
C PRO A 68 -4.35 -11.03 30.74
N PHE A 69 -3.60 -10.58 29.71
CA PHE A 69 -3.86 -11.00 28.35
C PHE A 69 -3.58 -12.49 28.17
N GLN A 70 -4.49 -13.19 27.49
CA GLN A 70 -4.36 -14.61 27.21
C GLN A 70 -3.81 -14.84 25.79
N LEU A 71 -2.95 -15.84 25.67
CA LEU A 71 -2.45 -16.31 24.39
C LEU A 71 -3.29 -17.51 23.92
N VAL A 72 -3.61 -17.56 22.65
CA VAL A 72 -4.37 -18.65 22.01
C VAL A 72 -3.74 -19.04 20.68
N VAL A 73 -3.95 -20.28 20.27
CA VAL A 73 -3.60 -20.72 18.92
C VAL A 73 -4.34 -19.86 17.90
N ARG A 74 -3.65 -19.46 16.84
CA ARG A 74 -4.22 -18.66 15.74
C ARG A 74 -5.60 -19.16 15.35
N GLN A 75 -6.53 -18.21 15.22
CA GLN A 75 -7.91 -18.48 14.82
C GLN A 75 -8.16 -17.95 13.41
N ILE A 76 -8.99 -18.65 12.64
CA ILE A 76 -9.44 -18.26 11.32
C ILE A 76 -10.96 -18.06 11.33
N LYS A 77 -11.43 -17.09 10.52
CA LYS A 77 -12.86 -16.83 10.38
C LYS A 77 -13.47 -17.79 9.35
N THR A 78 -14.47 -18.52 9.75
CA THR A 78 -15.30 -19.38 8.88
C THR A 78 -16.74 -18.89 8.86
N ASP A 79 -17.59 -19.50 8.04
CA ASP A 79 -19.04 -19.22 8.02
C ASP A 79 -19.71 -19.50 9.37
N ARG A 80 -19.12 -20.37 10.20
CA ARG A 80 -19.60 -20.75 11.54
C ARG A 80 -19.02 -19.90 12.67
N GLY A 81 -18.16 -18.91 12.35
CA GLY A 81 -17.47 -18.07 13.33
C GLY A 81 -15.96 -18.25 13.34
N MET A 82 -15.32 -17.82 14.43
CA MET A 82 -13.88 -18.01 14.64
C MET A 82 -13.61 -19.44 15.09
N VAL A 83 -12.71 -20.12 14.40
CA VAL A 83 -12.27 -21.49 14.74
C VAL A 83 -10.75 -21.54 14.79
N THR A 84 -10.21 -22.44 15.61
CA THR A 84 -8.76 -22.66 15.68
C THR A 84 -8.21 -23.15 14.32
N ASP A 85 -7.12 -22.59 13.86
CA ASP A 85 -6.41 -23.01 12.65
C ASP A 85 -5.76 -24.38 12.89
N ILE A 86 -6.21 -25.38 12.14
CA ILE A 86 -5.73 -26.76 12.27
C ILE A 86 -4.24 -26.85 11.90
N SER A 87 -3.79 -26.10 10.88
CA SER A 87 -2.39 -26.10 10.45
C SER A 87 -1.47 -25.51 11.53
N ALA A 88 -1.91 -24.44 12.18
CA ALA A 88 -1.21 -23.84 13.29
C ALA A 88 -1.12 -24.79 14.50
N SER A 89 -2.22 -25.47 14.82
CA SER A 89 -2.26 -26.47 15.91
C SER A 89 -1.34 -27.66 15.64
N LYS A 90 -1.29 -28.14 14.39
CA LYS A 90 -0.40 -29.24 14.00
C LYS A 90 1.06 -28.81 14.15
N GLN A 91 1.43 -27.65 13.63
CA GLN A 91 2.80 -27.18 13.69
C GLN A 91 3.24 -26.85 15.13
N LEU A 92 2.37 -26.33 15.98
CA LEU A 92 2.67 -26.11 17.39
C LEU A 92 2.99 -27.42 18.12
N LYS A 93 2.28 -28.52 17.82
CA LYS A 93 2.59 -29.84 18.38
C LYS A 93 3.97 -30.32 17.95
N VAL A 94 4.37 -30.09 16.69
CA VAL A 94 5.73 -30.40 16.20
C VAL A 94 6.78 -29.58 16.94
N ILE A 95 6.55 -28.29 17.12
CA ILE A 95 7.47 -27.41 17.85
C ILE A 95 7.61 -27.88 19.29
N ASP A 96 6.52 -28.23 19.96
CA ASP A 96 6.51 -28.76 21.32
C ASP A 96 7.30 -30.08 21.41
N GLU A 97 7.10 -31.00 20.49
CA GLU A 97 7.86 -32.26 20.38
C GLU A 97 9.36 -31.98 20.19
N VAL A 98 9.75 -31.06 19.31
CA VAL A 98 11.14 -30.67 19.05
C VAL A 98 11.75 -30.03 20.30
N PHE A 99 11.06 -29.07 20.91
CA PHE A 99 11.57 -28.39 22.09
C PHE A 99 11.70 -29.32 23.30
N SER A 100 10.77 -30.29 23.48
CA SER A 100 10.86 -31.24 24.58
C SER A 100 12.12 -32.12 24.51
N LYS A 101 12.57 -32.49 23.32
CA LYS A 101 13.73 -33.34 23.05
C LYS A 101 15.11 -32.64 23.15
N CYS A 102 15.12 -31.29 23.27
CA CYS A 102 16.33 -30.49 23.20
C CYS A 102 16.62 -29.78 24.55
N ASP A 103 17.89 -29.55 24.83
CA ASP A 103 18.36 -28.91 26.05
C ASP A 103 18.31 -27.40 25.99
N SER A 104 18.48 -26.85 24.78
CA SER A 104 18.50 -25.41 24.49
C SER A 104 17.88 -25.11 23.14
N ILE A 105 17.55 -23.84 22.90
CA ILE A 105 16.87 -23.38 21.69
C ILE A 105 17.74 -22.29 21.04
N ILE A 106 17.85 -22.34 19.71
CA ILE A 106 18.34 -21.24 18.89
C ILE A 106 17.15 -20.64 18.15
N VAL A 107 16.94 -19.36 18.34
CA VAL A 107 15.86 -18.61 17.71
C VAL A 107 16.34 -17.99 16.42
N ALA A 108 15.82 -18.44 15.30
CA ALA A 108 16.16 -18.03 13.94
C ALA A 108 14.93 -17.48 13.19
N THR A 109 14.00 -16.88 13.93
CA THR A 109 12.93 -16.05 13.33
C THR A 109 13.51 -14.75 12.80
N ASP A 110 12.78 -14.06 11.93
CA ASP A 110 13.27 -12.84 11.27
C ASP A 110 13.86 -11.83 12.29
N ALA A 111 14.90 -11.11 11.88
CA ALA A 111 15.70 -10.23 12.75
C ALA A 111 14.97 -8.89 12.99
N GLY A 112 13.87 -8.93 13.74
CA GLY A 112 13.03 -7.76 14.02
C GLY A 112 12.00 -8.00 15.11
N ARG A 113 11.24 -6.95 15.43
CA ARG A 113 10.16 -6.97 16.46
C ARG A 113 9.18 -8.12 16.26
N GLU A 114 8.72 -8.34 15.02
CA GLU A 114 7.70 -9.35 14.73
C GLU A 114 8.26 -10.77 14.87
N GLY A 115 9.49 -11.01 14.38
CA GLY A 115 10.12 -12.32 14.53
C GLY A 115 10.37 -12.69 16.00
N GLU A 116 10.77 -11.70 16.84
CA GLU A 116 10.92 -11.91 18.27
C GLU A 116 9.55 -12.21 18.92
N LEU A 117 8.50 -11.46 18.56
CA LEU A 117 7.15 -11.68 19.08
C LEU A 117 6.60 -13.07 18.73
N ILE A 118 6.80 -13.52 17.47
CA ILE A 118 6.36 -14.84 17.01
C ILE A 118 6.95 -15.93 17.89
N PHE A 119 8.28 -15.89 18.12
CA PHE A 119 8.95 -16.87 18.94
C PHE A 119 8.48 -16.81 20.39
N ARG A 120 8.51 -15.62 21.03
CA ARG A 120 8.17 -15.48 22.44
C ARG A 120 6.72 -15.88 22.74
N TYR A 121 5.78 -15.60 21.84
CA TYR A 121 4.39 -16.06 22.02
C TYR A 121 4.28 -17.59 21.97
N ILE A 122 5.00 -18.25 21.05
CA ILE A 122 5.05 -19.72 21.00
C ILE A 122 5.67 -20.27 22.29
N TYR A 123 6.82 -19.70 22.70
CA TYR A 123 7.58 -20.13 23.86
C TYR A 123 6.78 -20.02 25.17
N HIS A 124 6.13 -18.89 25.38
CA HIS A 124 5.26 -18.67 26.56
C HIS A 124 3.98 -19.50 26.51
N TYR A 125 3.36 -19.64 25.33
CA TYR A 125 2.15 -20.46 25.17
C TYR A 125 2.40 -21.93 25.49
N LEU A 126 3.55 -22.45 25.10
CA LEU A 126 3.96 -23.85 25.40
C LEU A 126 4.54 -24.00 26.82
N GLY A 127 4.75 -22.92 27.57
CA GLY A 127 5.23 -22.96 28.96
C GLY A 127 6.69 -23.31 29.14
N TYR A 128 7.53 -23.09 28.13
CA TYR A 128 8.96 -23.37 28.24
C TYR A 128 9.73 -22.31 29.02
N THR A 129 10.79 -22.77 29.71
CA THR A 129 11.75 -21.92 30.45
C THR A 129 13.19 -22.28 30.10
N LYS A 130 13.41 -23.07 29.03
CA LYS A 130 14.74 -23.49 28.58
C LYS A 130 15.57 -22.30 28.11
N PRO A 131 16.90 -22.29 28.33
CA PRO A 131 17.74 -21.23 27.81
C PRO A 131 17.71 -21.20 26.30
N PHE A 132 17.74 -20.00 25.72
CA PHE A 132 17.78 -19.85 24.29
C PHE A 132 18.75 -18.75 23.87
N LYS A 133 19.25 -18.90 22.63
CA LYS A 133 20.14 -17.94 21.99
C LYS A 133 19.49 -17.45 20.69
N ARG A 134 19.90 -16.29 20.25
CA ARG A 134 19.37 -15.62 19.08
C ARG A 134 20.36 -15.69 17.92
N LEU A 135 19.96 -16.27 16.79
CA LEU A 135 20.58 -16.12 15.49
C LEU A 135 20.03 -14.83 14.85
N TRP A 136 20.86 -13.80 14.77
CA TRP A 136 20.48 -12.49 14.25
C TRP A 136 21.16 -12.26 12.90
N ILE A 137 20.45 -12.53 11.81
CA ILE A 137 20.95 -12.40 10.44
C ILE A 137 19.86 -11.79 9.56
N SER A 138 20.26 -10.93 8.62
CA SER A 138 19.38 -10.32 7.61
C SER A 138 19.60 -10.89 6.20
N SER A 139 20.62 -11.76 6.04
CA SER A 139 20.92 -12.49 4.82
C SER A 139 20.88 -14.00 5.09
N LEU A 140 20.47 -14.79 4.09
CA LEU A 140 20.37 -16.26 4.17
C LEU A 140 21.41 -16.96 3.29
N THR A 141 22.49 -16.28 2.93
CA THR A 141 23.64 -16.93 2.29
C THR A 141 24.28 -17.96 3.23
N ASP A 142 24.92 -18.97 2.67
CA ASP A 142 25.60 -20.00 3.44
C ASP A 142 26.63 -19.39 4.40
N GLU A 143 27.32 -18.36 3.94
CA GLU A 143 28.32 -17.63 4.72
C GLU A 143 27.69 -16.86 5.89
N ALA A 144 26.61 -16.11 5.64
CA ALA A 144 25.88 -15.39 6.68
C ALA A 144 25.32 -16.34 7.75
N ILE A 145 24.75 -17.48 7.33
CA ILE A 145 24.25 -18.49 8.28
C ILE A 145 25.41 -19.06 9.14
N ARG A 146 26.55 -19.43 8.55
CA ARG A 146 27.72 -19.97 9.29
C ARG A 146 28.28 -18.91 10.26
N ALA A 147 28.44 -17.69 9.79
CA ALA A 147 28.92 -16.57 10.62
C ALA A 147 27.97 -16.28 11.78
N GLY A 148 26.67 -16.24 11.52
CA GLY A 148 25.64 -16.05 12.54
C GLY A 148 25.61 -17.18 13.57
N MET A 149 25.71 -18.44 13.13
CA MET A 149 25.77 -19.61 14.03
C MET A 149 27.02 -19.59 14.94
N SER A 150 28.12 -19.01 14.47
CA SER A 150 29.31 -18.80 15.27
C SER A 150 29.24 -17.60 16.23
N ASN A 151 28.26 -16.70 16.05
CA ASN A 151 28.10 -15.45 16.79
C ASN A 151 26.72 -15.31 17.42
N LEU A 152 26.19 -16.39 17.98
CA LEU A 152 24.90 -16.39 18.66
C LEU A 152 24.90 -15.46 19.89
N LYS A 153 23.84 -14.66 20.00
CA LYS A 153 23.61 -13.77 21.16
C LYS A 153 22.71 -14.44 22.18
N ASP A 154 22.82 -14.04 23.45
CA ASP A 154 21.92 -14.52 24.48
C ASP A 154 20.51 -13.93 24.27
N GLY A 155 19.47 -14.73 24.54
CA GLY A 155 18.09 -14.33 24.30
C GLY A 155 17.65 -13.12 25.11
N GLU A 156 18.20 -12.93 26.30
CA GLU A 156 17.90 -11.78 27.19
C GLU A 156 18.28 -10.43 26.55
N ALA A 157 19.28 -10.41 25.65
CA ALA A 157 19.65 -9.18 24.94
C ALA A 157 18.51 -8.62 24.05
N TYR A 158 17.47 -9.42 23.79
CA TYR A 158 16.32 -9.05 22.94
C TYR A 158 15.02 -8.92 23.74
N ASP A 159 15.07 -8.93 25.08
CA ASP A 159 13.87 -8.80 25.93
C ASP A 159 13.16 -7.45 25.72
N SER A 160 13.92 -6.36 25.59
CA SER A 160 13.33 -5.04 25.33
C SER A 160 12.63 -4.96 23.96
N LEU A 161 13.19 -5.62 22.95
CA LEU A 161 12.59 -5.72 21.62
C LEU A 161 11.25 -6.49 21.67
N TYR A 162 11.23 -7.63 22.39
CA TYR A 162 10.02 -8.38 22.67
C TYR A 162 8.98 -7.54 23.41
N HIS A 163 9.40 -6.85 24.48
CA HIS A 163 8.51 -6.02 25.26
C HIS A 163 7.86 -4.91 24.44
N ALA A 164 8.62 -4.26 23.56
CA ALA A 164 8.08 -3.25 22.63
C ALA A 164 7.06 -3.87 21.66
N ALA A 165 7.36 -5.04 21.11
CA ALA A 165 6.47 -5.75 20.19
C ALA A 165 5.15 -6.19 20.88
N ASP A 166 5.23 -6.74 22.09
CA ASP A 166 4.09 -7.16 22.91
C ASP A 166 3.22 -5.97 23.33
N CYS A 167 3.86 -4.87 23.77
CA CYS A 167 3.15 -3.62 24.06
C CYS A 167 2.40 -3.09 22.85
N ARG A 168 3.01 -3.11 21.67
CA ARG A 168 2.36 -2.71 20.41
C ARG A 168 1.16 -3.59 20.09
N ALA A 169 1.32 -4.91 20.18
CA ALA A 169 0.23 -5.86 19.92
C ALA A 169 -0.96 -5.66 20.87
N LYS A 170 -0.70 -5.49 22.16
CA LYS A 170 -1.72 -5.21 23.18
C LYS A 170 -2.39 -3.86 22.98
N ALA A 171 -1.63 -2.81 22.66
CA ALA A 171 -2.16 -1.48 22.37
C ALA A 171 -3.07 -1.47 21.13
N ASP A 172 -2.66 -2.10 20.05
CA ASP A 172 -3.48 -2.23 18.83
C ASP A 172 -4.77 -3.05 19.10
N TRP A 173 -4.69 -4.09 19.97
CA TRP A 173 -5.86 -4.84 20.41
C TRP A 173 -6.82 -3.97 21.24
N LEU A 174 -6.31 -3.28 22.28
CA LEU A 174 -7.12 -2.45 23.17
C LEU A 174 -7.86 -1.37 22.40
N VAL A 175 -7.15 -0.57 21.65
CA VAL A 175 -7.76 0.56 20.90
C VAL A 175 -8.64 0.04 19.79
N GLY A 176 -8.17 -0.93 18.99
CA GLY A 176 -8.91 -1.46 17.85
C GLY A 176 -10.22 -2.13 18.24
N MET A 177 -10.20 -2.99 19.27
CA MET A 177 -11.39 -3.72 19.71
C MET A 177 -12.41 -2.79 20.38
N ASN A 178 -11.97 -1.93 21.30
CA ASN A 178 -12.85 -1.04 22.02
C ASN A 178 -13.47 0.03 21.13
N ALA A 179 -12.67 0.75 20.34
CA ALA A 179 -13.18 1.78 19.43
C ALA A 179 -14.14 1.20 18.38
N SER A 180 -13.84 0.00 17.85
CA SER A 180 -14.71 -0.65 16.87
C SER A 180 -16.06 -1.08 17.47
N ARG A 181 -16.07 -1.64 18.70
CA ARG A 181 -17.31 -2.00 19.39
C ARG A 181 -18.12 -0.77 19.78
N ALA A 182 -17.46 0.26 20.31
CA ALA A 182 -18.09 1.53 20.62
C ALA A 182 -18.74 2.16 19.38
N LEU A 183 -18.03 2.15 18.23
CA LEU A 183 -18.57 2.64 16.98
C LEU A 183 -19.79 1.84 16.49
N ALA A 184 -19.75 0.53 16.62
CA ALA A 184 -20.86 -0.34 16.25
C ALA A 184 -22.12 -0.04 17.10
N LEU A 185 -21.94 0.21 18.40
CA LEU A 185 -23.03 0.60 19.32
C LEU A 185 -23.57 1.99 18.98
N ALA A 186 -22.70 3.00 18.88
CA ALA A 186 -23.10 4.38 18.64
C ALA A 186 -23.79 4.57 17.28
N SER A 187 -23.27 3.90 16.22
CA SER A 187 -23.82 4.01 14.87
C SER A 187 -25.01 3.09 14.58
N GLY A 188 -25.24 2.08 15.43
CA GLY A 188 -26.22 1.02 15.15
C GLY A 188 -25.87 0.13 13.95
N MET A 189 -24.68 0.28 13.37
CA MET A 189 -24.21 -0.45 12.21
C MET A 189 -23.17 -1.49 12.59
N PRO A 190 -23.49 -2.80 12.54
CA PRO A 190 -22.51 -3.85 12.79
C PRO A 190 -21.41 -3.84 11.71
N ASN A 191 -20.25 -4.40 12.04
CA ASN A 191 -19.08 -4.49 11.15
C ASN A 191 -18.35 -3.18 10.85
N ASN A 192 -18.61 -2.10 11.58
CA ASN A 192 -17.75 -0.93 11.55
C ASN A 192 -16.47 -1.20 12.36
N SER A 193 -15.37 -0.59 11.95
CA SER A 193 -14.12 -0.67 12.68
C SER A 193 -13.35 0.64 12.63
N LEU A 194 -12.66 0.91 13.71
CA LEU A 194 -11.64 1.96 13.84
C LEU A 194 -10.32 1.32 14.22
N GLY A 195 -9.22 1.99 13.92
CA GLY A 195 -7.90 1.53 14.30
C GLY A 195 -6.85 2.57 13.97
N ARG A 196 -5.73 2.51 14.68
CA ARG A 196 -4.63 3.46 14.64
C ARG A 196 -4.07 3.75 13.22
N VAL A 197 -4.12 2.78 12.31
CA VAL A 197 -3.67 2.94 10.93
C VAL A 197 -4.84 3.05 9.97
N GLN A 198 -5.89 2.25 10.17
CA GLN A 198 -7.06 2.21 9.31
C GLN A 198 -7.80 3.55 9.26
N THR A 199 -8.02 4.19 10.42
CA THR A 199 -8.80 5.42 10.52
C THR A 199 -8.09 6.61 9.87
N PRO A 200 -6.78 6.87 10.13
CA PRO A 200 -6.05 7.91 9.42
C PRO A 200 -5.97 7.67 7.90
N THR A 201 -5.86 6.42 7.45
CA THR A 201 -5.87 6.09 6.02
C THR A 201 -7.22 6.44 5.38
N LEU A 202 -8.34 6.14 6.04
CA LEU A 202 -9.67 6.58 5.60
C LEU A 202 -9.76 8.10 5.58
N ALA A 203 -9.23 8.77 6.60
CA ALA A 203 -9.24 10.23 6.69
C ALA A 203 -8.48 10.89 5.53
N MET A 204 -7.34 10.34 5.11
CA MET A 204 -6.60 10.82 3.94
C MET A 204 -7.47 10.78 2.67
N ILE A 205 -8.15 9.65 2.43
CA ILE A 205 -8.99 9.46 1.24
C ILE A 205 -10.18 10.43 1.26
N CYS A 206 -10.89 10.51 2.40
CA CYS A 206 -12.08 11.34 2.54
C CYS A 206 -11.75 12.84 2.45
N SER A 207 -10.68 13.28 3.10
CA SER A 207 -10.22 14.67 3.04
C SER A 207 -9.85 15.08 1.61
N ARG A 208 -9.06 14.25 0.90
CA ARG A 208 -8.70 14.48 -0.49
C ARG A 208 -9.91 14.51 -1.41
N TYR A 209 -10.87 13.61 -1.19
CA TYR A 209 -12.11 13.56 -1.96
C TYR A 209 -12.93 14.85 -1.78
N LYS A 210 -13.06 15.35 -0.54
CA LYS A 210 -13.77 16.61 -0.25
C LYS A 210 -13.03 17.80 -0.87
N GLU A 211 -11.70 17.88 -0.68
CA GLU A 211 -10.86 18.93 -1.28
C GLU A 211 -11.03 18.97 -2.81
N ASN A 212 -11.06 17.81 -3.46
CA ASN A 212 -11.24 17.70 -4.92
C ASN A 212 -12.67 18.06 -5.36
N ARG A 213 -13.69 17.54 -4.67
CA ARG A 213 -15.10 17.76 -5.00
C ARG A 213 -15.52 19.21 -4.81
N ASP A 214 -15.08 19.82 -3.72
CA ASP A 214 -15.49 21.16 -3.32
C ASP A 214 -14.58 22.26 -3.93
N PHE A 215 -13.60 21.85 -4.75
CA PHE A 215 -12.67 22.75 -5.40
C PHE A 215 -13.37 23.61 -6.44
N VAL A 216 -13.19 24.92 -6.31
CA VAL A 216 -13.68 25.89 -7.28
C VAL A 216 -12.56 26.26 -8.23
N SER A 217 -12.68 25.83 -9.48
CA SER A 217 -11.72 26.14 -10.53
C SER A 217 -11.81 27.62 -10.93
N THR A 218 -10.70 28.36 -10.79
CA THR A 218 -10.59 29.76 -11.17
C THR A 218 -9.80 29.91 -12.46
N PRO A 219 -10.27 30.72 -13.43
CA PRO A 219 -9.49 31.00 -14.62
C PRO A 219 -8.32 31.96 -14.28
N TYR A 220 -7.23 31.79 -15.02
CA TYR A 220 -6.12 32.72 -15.07
C TYR A 220 -5.58 32.80 -16.51
N TRP A 221 -4.84 33.86 -16.81
CA TRP A 221 -4.32 34.09 -18.15
C TRP A 221 -2.82 34.18 -18.10
N GLN A 222 -2.17 33.53 -19.06
CA GLN A 222 -0.74 33.53 -19.22
C GLN A 222 -0.40 34.19 -20.55
N LEU A 223 0.39 35.28 -20.51
CA LEU A 223 0.92 35.93 -21.70
C LEU A 223 2.16 35.20 -22.17
N HIS A 224 2.30 35.01 -23.45
CA HIS A 224 3.50 34.43 -24.05
C HIS A 224 3.95 35.23 -25.28
N ILE A 225 5.24 35.20 -25.53
CA ILE A 225 5.87 35.70 -26.75
C ILE A 225 6.61 34.57 -27.44
N THR A 226 6.70 34.62 -28.74
CA THR A 226 7.48 33.71 -29.57
C THR A 226 8.62 34.48 -30.19
N LEU A 227 9.83 33.97 -30.02
CA LEU A 227 11.04 34.50 -30.64
C LEU A 227 11.55 33.52 -31.67
N GLU A 228 12.02 34.03 -32.79
CA GLU A 228 12.60 33.22 -33.86
C GLU A 228 14.08 33.52 -34.02
N ARG A 229 14.88 32.48 -34.12
CA ARG A 229 16.30 32.58 -34.42
C ARG A 229 16.73 31.44 -35.34
N LEU A 230 17.30 31.80 -36.48
CA LEU A 230 17.83 30.84 -37.49
C LEU A 230 16.79 29.81 -37.93
N GLY A 231 15.51 30.20 -38.04
CA GLY A 231 14.42 29.32 -38.43
C GLY A 231 13.85 28.47 -37.27
N GLU A 232 14.33 28.58 -36.06
CA GLU A 232 13.79 27.90 -34.88
C GLU A 232 12.98 28.87 -34.03
N PHE A 233 11.77 28.45 -33.68
CA PHE A 233 10.83 29.20 -32.85
C PHE A 233 10.92 28.75 -31.39
N ARG A 234 10.87 29.71 -30.47
CA ARG A 234 10.85 29.44 -29.05
C ARG A 234 9.84 30.30 -28.30
N GLN A 235 9.01 29.67 -27.52
CA GLN A 235 8.03 30.36 -26.70
C GLN A 235 8.57 30.70 -25.33
N PHE A 236 8.31 31.95 -24.89
CA PHE A 236 8.61 32.46 -23.58
C PHE A 236 7.30 32.88 -22.91
N ALA A 237 7.06 32.39 -21.68
CA ALA A 237 5.90 32.78 -20.90
C ALA A 237 6.24 33.93 -19.95
N HIS A 238 5.31 34.85 -19.75
CA HIS A 238 5.42 35.88 -18.74
C HIS A 238 5.62 35.23 -17.36
N ILE A 239 6.45 35.86 -16.52
CA ILE A 239 6.80 35.25 -15.21
C ILE A 239 5.64 35.21 -14.22
N GLU A 240 4.63 36.06 -14.40
CA GLU A 240 3.45 36.17 -13.57
C GLU A 240 2.19 35.87 -14.39
N ASP A 241 1.23 35.16 -13.76
CA ASP A 241 -0.08 34.88 -14.34
C ASP A 241 -1.06 36.03 -14.02
N PHE A 242 -1.91 36.41 -14.97
CA PHE A 242 -2.94 37.43 -14.78
C PHE A 242 -4.22 36.80 -14.22
N LYS A 243 -4.82 37.48 -13.24
CA LYS A 243 -6.07 37.03 -12.60
C LYS A 243 -7.32 37.46 -13.33
N SER A 244 -7.22 38.47 -14.22
CA SER A 244 -8.36 38.92 -15.03
C SER A 244 -8.02 38.97 -16.52
N LYS A 245 -9.03 38.79 -17.35
CA LYS A 245 -8.92 38.84 -18.80
C LYS A 245 -8.51 40.24 -19.29
N GLU A 246 -9.12 41.26 -18.67
CA GLU A 246 -8.89 42.67 -19.02
C GLU A 246 -7.42 43.09 -18.80
N GLN A 247 -6.83 42.62 -17.69
CA GLN A 247 -5.40 42.84 -17.43
C GLN A 247 -4.52 42.17 -18.47
N ALA A 248 -4.85 40.93 -18.82
CA ALA A 248 -4.09 40.17 -19.82
C ALA A 248 -4.22 40.81 -21.21
N GLU A 249 -5.39 41.28 -21.61
CA GLU A 249 -5.66 41.95 -22.89
C GLU A 249 -5.01 43.33 -22.95
N ALA A 250 -5.08 44.13 -21.90
CA ALA A 250 -4.41 45.41 -21.79
C ALA A 250 -2.87 45.25 -21.92
N THR A 251 -2.33 44.20 -21.31
CA THR A 251 -0.91 43.87 -21.38
C THR A 251 -0.52 43.37 -22.80
N HIS A 252 -1.35 42.52 -23.37
CA HIS A 252 -1.19 42.02 -24.73
C HIS A 252 -1.19 43.15 -25.77
N ALA A 253 -2.03 44.20 -25.61
CA ALA A 253 -2.16 45.32 -26.49
C ALA A 253 -0.88 46.24 -26.54
N ARG A 254 0.08 46.03 -25.63
CA ARG A 254 1.37 46.71 -25.66
C ARG A 254 2.31 46.19 -26.76
N PHE A 255 2.05 44.97 -27.26
CA PHE A 255 2.86 44.38 -28.32
C PHE A 255 2.38 44.81 -29.68
N SER A 256 3.35 45.02 -30.57
CA SER A 256 3.19 45.34 -31.97
C SER A 256 4.07 44.43 -32.84
N PRO A 257 3.89 44.44 -34.18
CA PRO A 257 4.80 43.73 -35.08
C PRO A 257 6.26 44.15 -35.00
N ASP A 258 6.51 45.39 -34.52
CA ASP A 258 7.86 45.95 -34.35
C ASP A 258 8.45 45.68 -32.95
N SER A 259 7.71 45.02 -32.05
CA SER A 259 8.20 44.69 -30.72
C SER A 259 9.43 43.79 -30.76
N THR A 260 10.41 44.09 -29.92
CA THR A 260 11.63 43.29 -29.76
C THR A 260 11.80 42.82 -28.34
N ALA A 261 12.48 41.71 -28.17
CA ALA A 261 12.83 41.17 -26.86
C ALA A 261 14.33 41.13 -26.68
N LEU A 262 14.81 41.67 -25.55
CA LEU A 262 16.20 41.55 -25.13
C LEU A 262 16.38 40.26 -24.34
N ILE A 263 17.28 39.40 -24.75
CA ILE A 263 17.66 38.20 -23.97
C ILE A 263 18.53 38.66 -22.80
N THR A 264 17.98 38.56 -21.59
CA THR A 264 18.65 39.05 -20.37
C THR A 264 19.41 37.97 -19.64
N LYS A 265 19.10 36.70 -19.89
CA LYS A 265 19.79 35.56 -19.26
C LYS A 265 19.71 34.32 -20.15
N VAL A 266 20.83 33.59 -20.23
CA VAL A 266 20.89 32.25 -20.83
C VAL A 266 21.69 31.35 -19.90
N GLU A 267 21.00 30.49 -19.14
CA GLU A 267 21.62 29.60 -18.18
C GLU A 267 21.48 28.15 -18.62
N ARG A 268 22.59 27.49 -18.85
CA ARG A 268 22.66 26.04 -19.12
C ARG A 268 23.22 25.36 -17.89
N LYS A 269 22.48 24.38 -17.38
CA LYS A 269 22.88 23.62 -16.20
C LYS A 269 22.72 22.13 -16.42
N ARG A 270 23.82 21.39 -16.26
CA ARG A 270 23.71 19.93 -16.18
C ARG A 270 23.18 19.51 -14.83
N THR A 271 22.16 18.67 -14.85
CA THR A 271 21.55 18.07 -13.68
C THR A 271 21.60 16.56 -13.83
N TYR A 272 21.63 15.88 -12.69
CA TYR A 272 21.78 14.43 -12.64
C TYR A 272 20.62 13.84 -11.85
N GLN A 273 19.93 12.89 -12.47
CA GLN A 273 18.91 12.09 -11.79
C GLN A 273 19.51 10.74 -11.41
N GLN A 274 19.64 10.51 -10.12
CA GLN A 274 20.18 9.25 -9.62
C GLN A 274 19.30 8.05 -10.04
N ALA A 275 19.92 6.92 -10.26
CA ALA A 275 19.22 5.66 -10.44
C ALA A 275 18.33 5.37 -9.23
N PRO A 276 17.15 4.77 -9.42
CA PRO A 276 16.32 4.36 -8.30
C PRO A 276 17.06 3.28 -7.47
N LEU A 277 16.77 3.20 -6.18
CA LEU A 277 17.20 2.06 -5.38
C LEU A 277 16.40 0.82 -5.78
N LEU A 278 16.85 -0.34 -5.35
CA LEU A 278 16.13 -1.61 -5.48
C LEU A 278 14.70 -1.49 -4.91
N TYR A 279 13.84 -2.44 -5.22
CA TYR A 279 12.49 -2.46 -4.68
C TYR A 279 12.45 -2.92 -3.22
N ASP A 280 11.70 -2.18 -2.40
CA ASP A 280 10.94 -2.72 -1.28
C ASP A 280 9.53 -3.12 -1.74
N LEU A 281 8.73 -3.71 -0.86
CA LEU A 281 7.36 -4.11 -1.21
C LEU A 281 6.50 -2.90 -1.62
N THR A 282 6.60 -1.78 -0.90
CA THR A 282 5.77 -0.59 -1.15
C THR A 282 6.06 0.02 -2.52
N THR A 283 7.33 0.15 -2.88
CA THR A 283 7.70 0.70 -4.20
C THR A 283 7.33 -0.24 -5.34
N LEU A 284 7.47 -1.56 -5.17
CA LEU A 284 6.98 -2.52 -6.14
C LEU A 284 5.45 -2.41 -6.33
N GLN A 285 4.69 -2.32 -5.24
CA GLN A 285 3.23 -2.15 -5.30
C GLN A 285 2.83 -0.86 -6.00
N LYS A 286 3.52 0.24 -5.73
CA LYS A 286 3.29 1.54 -6.40
C LYS A 286 3.51 1.45 -7.90
N ASP A 287 4.61 0.86 -8.32
CA ASP A 287 4.95 0.76 -9.74
C ASP A 287 4.05 -0.23 -10.48
N CYS A 288 3.73 -1.38 -9.88
CA CYS A 288 2.75 -2.33 -10.44
C CYS A 288 1.35 -1.72 -10.56
N ASN A 289 0.92 -0.89 -9.59
CA ASN A 289 -0.36 -0.18 -9.69
C ASN A 289 -0.33 0.89 -10.79
N THR A 290 0.75 1.66 -10.88
CA THR A 290 0.88 2.76 -11.85
C THR A 290 0.92 2.25 -13.29
N HIS A 291 1.75 1.23 -13.56
CA HIS A 291 2.05 0.79 -14.93
C HIS A 291 1.21 -0.40 -15.39
N HIS A 292 0.70 -1.23 -14.47
CA HIS A 292 0.00 -2.47 -14.78
C HIS A 292 -1.39 -2.58 -14.15
N ASP A 293 -1.87 -1.54 -13.47
CA ASP A 293 -3.18 -1.47 -12.82
C ASP A 293 -3.43 -2.59 -11.79
N MET A 294 -2.34 -3.14 -11.23
CA MET A 294 -2.40 -4.17 -10.20
C MET A 294 -2.64 -3.55 -8.83
N SER A 295 -3.55 -4.12 -8.05
CA SER A 295 -3.72 -3.70 -6.66
C SER A 295 -2.53 -4.09 -5.78
N ALA A 296 -2.34 -3.37 -4.67
CA ALA A 296 -1.29 -3.67 -3.69
C ALA A 296 -1.42 -5.11 -3.12
N GLU A 297 -2.65 -5.56 -2.85
CA GLU A 297 -2.93 -6.93 -2.40
C GLU A 297 -2.57 -7.97 -3.46
N LYS A 298 -2.94 -7.72 -4.73
CA LYS A 298 -2.61 -8.62 -5.83
C LYS A 298 -1.11 -8.71 -6.07
N THR A 299 -0.41 -7.57 -6.05
CA THR A 299 1.04 -7.51 -6.19
C THR A 299 1.74 -8.32 -5.10
N LEU A 300 1.33 -8.15 -3.84
CA LEU A 300 1.88 -8.92 -2.72
C LEU A 300 1.60 -10.44 -2.88
N SER A 301 0.38 -10.81 -3.25
CA SER A 301 0.02 -12.22 -3.46
C SER A 301 0.85 -12.88 -4.55
N VAL A 302 1.10 -12.17 -5.66
CA VAL A 302 1.93 -12.66 -6.76
C VAL A 302 3.40 -12.73 -6.36
N ALA A 303 3.91 -11.71 -5.69
CA ALA A 303 5.29 -11.71 -5.19
C ALA A 303 5.52 -12.85 -4.18
N GLN A 304 4.54 -13.13 -3.32
CA GLN A 304 4.58 -14.26 -2.39
C GLN A 304 4.66 -15.62 -3.14
N ALA A 305 3.88 -15.80 -4.21
CA ALA A 305 3.93 -17.00 -5.04
C ALA A 305 5.30 -17.17 -5.74
N LEU A 306 5.89 -16.07 -6.25
CA LEU A 306 7.22 -16.10 -6.85
C LEU A 306 8.31 -16.46 -5.83
N TYR A 307 8.21 -15.93 -4.61
CA TYR A 307 9.10 -16.28 -3.50
C TYR A 307 9.01 -17.77 -3.13
N GLU A 308 7.80 -18.32 -3.03
CA GLU A 308 7.59 -19.74 -2.71
C GLU A 308 8.17 -20.67 -3.79
N LYS A 309 8.18 -20.21 -5.05
CA LYS A 309 8.87 -20.86 -6.17
C LYS A 309 10.39 -20.60 -6.18
N LYS A 310 10.91 -19.81 -5.24
CA LYS A 310 12.33 -19.42 -5.14
C LYS A 310 12.84 -18.56 -6.31
N TYR A 311 11.97 -17.82 -7.01
CA TYR A 311 12.36 -16.95 -8.12
C TYR A 311 12.80 -15.56 -7.68
N ILE A 312 12.30 -15.09 -6.53
CA ILE A 312 12.65 -13.79 -5.94
C ILE A 312 12.97 -13.94 -4.45
N SER A 313 13.62 -12.93 -3.87
CA SER A 313 13.82 -12.79 -2.43
C SER A 313 12.50 -12.54 -1.70
N TYR A 314 12.54 -12.55 -0.35
CA TYR A 314 11.34 -12.43 0.48
C TYR A 314 10.60 -11.09 0.23
N PRO A 315 9.30 -11.13 -0.13
CA PRO A 315 8.62 -9.94 -0.64
C PRO A 315 8.21 -8.91 0.42
N ARG A 316 8.11 -9.30 1.70
CA ARG A 316 7.65 -8.38 2.76
C ARG A 316 8.81 -7.63 3.38
N THR A 317 9.63 -7.00 2.57
CA THR A 317 10.75 -6.18 3.00
C THR A 317 10.44 -4.69 2.92
N GLY A 318 10.96 -3.92 3.88
CA GLY A 318 11.00 -2.46 3.85
C GLY A 318 12.34 -1.90 3.36
N SER A 319 13.36 -2.76 3.22
CA SER A 319 14.67 -2.33 2.75
C SER A 319 14.72 -2.22 1.24
N ARG A 320 15.48 -1.24 0.76
CA ARG A 320 15.83 -1.01 -0.65
C ARG A 320 17.31 -1.27 -0.90
N TYR A 321 17.96 -1.91 0.08
CA TYR A 321 19.38 -2.17 0.10
C TYR A 321 19.66 -3.66 0.19
N ILE A 322 20.83 -4.04 -0.29
CA ILE A 322 21.41 -5.38 -0.14
C ILE A 322 22.74 -5.26 0.59
N SER A 323 23.16 -6.32 1.24
CA SER A 323 24.48 -6.43 1.86
C SER A 323 25.55 -6.79 0.82
N HIS A 324 26.81 -6.54 1.16
CA HIS A 324 27.94 -6.81 0.28
C HIS A 324 28.11 -8.30 -0.05
N ASP A 325 27.76 -9.21 0.85
CA ASP A 325 27.82 -10.66 0.66
C ASP A 325 26.93 -11.18 -0.48
N LEU A 326 25.90 -10.40 -0.86
CA LEU A 326 25.00 -10.75 -1.96
C LEU A 326 25.51 -10.32 -3.35
N MET A 327 26.63 -9.59 -3.44
CA MET A 327 27.07 -8.98 -4.70
C MET A 327 27.43 -10.00 -5.77
N GLU A 328 28.01 -11.14 -5.41
CA GLU A 328 28.33 -12.21 -6.38
C GLU A 328 27.04 -12.75 -7.03
N GLN A 329 26.03 -13.07 -6.22
CA GLN A 329 24.71 -13.52 -6.71
C GLN A 329 24.01 -12.44 -7.55
N VAL A 330 24.10 -11.18 -7.15
CA VAL A 330 23.50 -10.06 -7.89
C VAL A 330 24.19 -9.87 -9.23
N TYR A 331 25.50 -9.96 -9.29
CA TYR A 331 26.26 -9.86 -10.53
C TYR A 331 25.83 -10.95 -11.54
N ASP A 332 25.74 -12.20 -11.10
CA ASP A 332 25.27 -13.31 -11.92
C ASP A 332 23.83 -13.10 -12.40
N SER A 333 22.99 -12.58 -11.51
CA SER A 333 21.59 -12.26 -11.84
C SER A 333 21.50 -11.14 -12.89
N LEU A 334 22.31 -10.08 -12.79
CA LEU A 334 22.35 -8.99 -13.76
C LEU A 334 22.74 -9.49 -15.17
N TRP A 335 23.70 -10.44 -15.26
CA TRP A 335 24.06 -11.09 -16.53
C TRP A 335 22.85 -11.81 -17.14
N LYS A 336 22.11 -12.58 -16.37
CA LYS A 336 20.90 -13.26 -16.83
C LYS A 336 19.84 -12.28 -17.29
N ILE A 337 19.57 -11.24 -16.47
CA ILE A 337 18.57 -10.21 -16.80
C ILE A 337 18.92 -9.48 -18.10
N ALA A 338 20.19 -9.13 -18.30
CA ALA A 338 20.65 -8.44 -19.51
C ALA A 338 20.41 -9.25 -20.80
N THR A 339 20.24 -10.56 -20.70
CA THR A 339 19.92 -11.45 -21.83
C THR A 339 18.43 -11.70 -22.03
N MET A 340 17.57 -11.30 -21.07
CA MET A 340 16.12 -11.45 -21.17
C MET A 340 15.58 -10.67 -22.39
N PRO A 341 14.58 -11.20 -23.10
CA PRO A 341 14.02 -10.55 -24.31
C PRO A 341 13.62 -9.10 -24.06
N GLU A 342 13.02 -8.81 -22.91
CA GLU A 342 12.53 -7.47 -22.51
C GLU A 342 13.66 -6.44 -22.34
N PHE A 343 14.86 -6.88 -21.98
CA PHE A 343 16.00 -6.00 -21.66
C PHE A 343 17.19 -6.16 -22.61
N LYS A 344 17.13 -7.05 -23.60
CA LYS A 344 18.23 -7.41 -24.50
C LYS A 344 18.90 -6.21 -25.17
N GLU A 345 18.14 -5.22 -25.61
CA GLU A 345 18.70 -4.03 -26.26
C GLU A 345 19.46 -3.14 -25.27
N TYR A 346 19.00 -3.04 -24.05
CA TYR A 346 19.74 -2.34 -22.98
C TYR A 346 20.93 -3.17 -22.51
N GLY A 347 20.77 -4.47 -22.33
CA GLY A 347 21.79 -5.40 -21.87
C GLY A 347 23.07 -5.41 -22.71
N LYS A 348 22.96 -5.22 -24.04
CA LYS A 348 24.13 -5.12 -24.96
C LYS A 348 25.09 -3.98 -24.61
N ARG A 349 24.60 -2.94 -23.93
CA ARG A 349 25.36 -1.73 -23.54
C ARG A 349 25.45 -1.53 -22.05
N PHE A 350 24.99 -2.49 -21.25
CA PHE A 350 25.09 -2.42 -19.79
C PHE A 350 26.55 -2.57 -19.37
N ASP A 351 27.01 -1.62 -18.52
CA ASP A 351 28.37 -1.59 -18.04
C ASP A 351 28.51 -2.45 -16.78
N PHE A 352 29.03 -3.66 -16.95
CA PHE A 352 29.27 -4.59 -15.86
C PHE A 352 30.54 -4.27 -15.05
N GLU A 353 31.42 -3.41 -15.56
CA GLU A 353 32.66 -3.06 -14.87
C GLU A 353 32.44 -1.90 -13.87
N HIS A 354 31.48 -1.00 -14.15
CA HIS A 354 31.23 0.18 -13.33
C HIS A 354 29.77 0.22 -12.83
N LEU A 355 29.43 -0.72 -11.95
CA LEU A 355 28.10 -0.78 -11.35
C LEU A 355 27.84 0.39 -10.39
N ASN A 356 26.62 0.87 -10.38
CA ASN A 356 26.17 1.86 -9.40
C ASN A 356 25.87 1.19 -8.06
N MET A 357 26.75 1.38 -7.08
CA MET A 357 26.70 0.70 -5.79
C MET A 357 25.76 1.34 -4.74
N ARG A 358 24.93 2.30 -5.12
CA ARG A 358 24.04 3.02 -4.15
C ARG A 358 23.06 2.13 -3.40
N SER A 359 22.70 0.99 -3.94
CA SER A 359 21.80 0.02 -3.30
C SER A 359 22.53 -1.04 -2.46
N VAL A 360 23.85 -0.91 -2.30
CA VAL A 360 24.67 -1.82 -1.49
C VAL A 360 25.10 -1.10 -0.22
N ASP A 361 24.56 -1.52 0.93
CA ASP A 361 24.81 -0.84 2.22
C ASP A 361 24.33 -1.77 3.35
N ASP A 362 25.27 -2.40 4.05
CA ASP A 362 24.97 -3.39 5.10
C ASP A 362 24.19 -2.77 6.28
N ASP A 363 24.48 -1.49 6.60
CA ASP A 363 23.85 -0.80 7.74
C ASP A 363 22.38 -0.39 7.45
N LYS A 364 21.97 -0.37 6.18
CA LYS A 364 20.62 -0.02 5.75
C LYS A 364 19.74 -1.22 5.39
N VAL A 365 20.29 -2.42 5.49
CA VAL A 365 19.47 -3.63 5.43
C VAL A 365 18.75 -3.78 6.76
N THR A 366 17.40 -3.85 6.70
CA THR A 366 16.57 -4.09 7.88
C THR A 366 16.42 -5.59 8.16
N ASP A 367 15.25 -6.06 8.52
CA ASP A 367 14.96 -7.47 8.79
C ASP A 367 15.26 -8.38 7.57
N HIS A 368 15.09 -7.81 6.37
CA HIS A 368 15.35 -8.45 5.08
C HIS A 368 15.96 -7.44 4.11
N HIS A 369 16.79 -7.93 3.20
CA HIS A 369 17.32 -7.12 2.10
C HIS A 369 16.24 -6.81 1.05
N ALA A 370 16.55 -5.93 0.10
CA ALA A 370 15.69 -5.54 -0.99
C ALA A 370 15.21 -6.72 -1.85
N LEU A 371 14.15 -6.46 -2.63
CA LEU A 371 13.65 -7.42 -3.61
C LEU A 371 14.61 -7.57 -4.78
N ILE A 372 15.11 -8.77 -4.98
CA ILE A 372 15.96 -9.18 -6.10
C ILE A 372 15.47 -10.51 -6.67
N ILE A 373 15.81 -10.81 -7.92
CA ILE A 373 15.67 -12.18 -8.43
C ILE A 373 16.81 -13.05 -7.89
N THR A 374 16.55 -14.34 -7.69
CA THR A 374 17.51 -15.27 -7.11
C THR A 374 18.48 -15.87 -8.12
N GLY A 375 18.28 -15.60 -9.41
CA GLY A 375 19.02 -16.24 -10.49
C GLY A 375 18.50 -17.63 -10.89
N VAL A 376 17.50 -18.17 -10.19
CA VAL A 376 16.77 -19.37 -10.63
C VAL A 376 15.88 -18.98 -11.82
N GLU A 377 16.04 -19.70 -12.93
CA GLU A 377 15.23 -19.45 -14.13
C GLU A 377 13.80 -19.96 -13.92
N PRO A 378 12.77 -19.11 -14.14
CA PRO A 378 11.40 -19.55 -14.06
C PRO A 378 11.05 -20.54 -15.18
N GLU A 379 10.48 -21.69 -14.84
CA GLU A 379 10.03 -22.67 -15.82
C GLU A 379 8.77 -22.19 -16.55
N GLU A 380 7.78 -21.72 -15.79
CA GLU A 380 6.52 -21.19 -16.34
C GLU A 380 5.96 -20.11 -15.40
N LEU A 381 5.66 -18.94 -15.97
CA LEU A 381 5.05 -17.81 -15.27
C LEU A 381 3.69 -17.48 -15.89
N ASN A 382 2.68 -17.29 -15.05
CA ASN A 382 1.43 -16.69 -15.53
C ASN A 382 1.61 -15.19 -15.80
N ALA A 383 0.65 -14.56 -16.47
CA ALA A 383 0.76 -13.16 -16.90
C ALA A 383 1.05 -12.18 -15.75
N HIS A 384 0.50 -12.38 -14.56
CA HIS A 384 0.77 -11.51 -13.41
C HIS A 384 2.15 -11.80 -12.79
N GLU A 385 2.56 -13.05 -12.74
CA GLU A 385 3.90 -13.45 -12.29
C GLU A 385 4.97 -12.88 -13.22
N GLN A 386 4.75 -12.94 -14.55
CA GLN A 386 5.64 -12.32 -15.53
C GLN A 386 5.80 -10.83 -15.30
N ILE A 387 4.69 -10.10 -15.07
CA ILE A 387 4.74 -8.66 -14.78
C ILE A 387 5.61 -8.39 -13.56
N VAL A 388 5.32 -9.03 -12.43
CA VAL A 388 6.03 -8.76 -11.15
C VAL A 388 7.50 -9.16 -11.25
N TYR A 389 7.80 -10.32 -11.86
CA TYR A 389 9.16 -10.78 -12.09
C TYR A 389 9.96 -9.80 -12.97
N THR A 390 9.39 -9.39 -14.10
CA THR A 390 10.01 -8.41 -15.03
C THR A 390 10.23 -7.06 -14.37
N MET A 391 9.28 -6.60 -13.53
CA MET A 391 9.44 -5.35 -12.78
C MET A 391 10.63 -5.42 -11.81
N ILE A 392 10.78 -6.52 -11.07
CA ILE A 392 11.91 -6.70 -10.14
C ILE A 392 13.23 -6.80 -10.91
N ALA A 393 13.28 -7.62 -11.97
CA ALA A 393 14.45 -7.78 -12.81
C ALA A 393 14.89 -6.45 -13.45
N GLY A 394 13.97 -5.73 -14.05
CA GLY A 394 14.26 -4.42 -14.66
C GLY A 394 14.70 -3.38 -13.64
N ARG A 395 14.13 -3.39 -12.41
CA ARG A 395 14.59 -2.51 -11.33
C ARG A 395 16.00 -2.84 -10.88
N MET A 396 16.43 -4.09 -10.92
CA MET A 396 17.84 -4.44 -10.66
C MET A 396 18.75 -3.81 -11.72
N LEU A 397 18.43 -3.91 -13.01
CA LEU A 397 19.20 -3.21 -14.04
C LEU A 397 19.19 -1.69 -13.84
N GLU A 398 18.04 -1.07 -13.54
CA GLU A 398 17.96 0.37 -13.26
C GLU A 398 18.85 0.76 -12.09
N ALA A 399 18.80 0.02 -10.97
CA ALA A 399 19.50 0.37 -9.73
C ALA A 399 21.03 0.33 -9.88
N PHE A 400 21.54 -0.60 -10.66
CA PHE A 400 22.97 -0.76 -10.92
C PHE A 400 23.47 0.00 -12.15
N SER A 401 22.57 0.72 -12.86
CA SER A 401 22.89 1.53 -14.03
C SER A 401 23.44 2.91 -13.65
N PRO A 402 24.13 3.61 -14.57
CA PRO A 402 24.55 4.98 -14.35
C PRO A 402 23.36 5.93 -14.21
N ARG A 403 23.62 7.06 -13.56
CA ARG A 403 22.65 8.15 -13.41
C ARG A 403 22.21 8.71 -14.77
N CYS A 404 20.97 9.20 -14.86
CA CYS A 404 20.50 9.94 -16.02
C CYS A 404 21.05 11.37 -15.99
N GLU A 405 21.63 11.83 -17.09
CA GLU A 405 22.14 13.18 -17.27
C GLU A 405 21.16 14.01 -18.09
N LYS A 406 20.82 15.17 -17.57
CA LYS A 406 19.92 16.14 -18.21
C LYS A 406 20.59 17.48 -18.34
N GLU A 407 20.32 18.19 -19.42
CA GLU A 407 20.64 19.60 -19.58
C GLU A 407 19.35 20.41 -19.42
N SER A 408 19.33 21.29 -18.43
CA SER A 408 18.27 22.27 -18.25
C SER A 408 18.74 23.59 -18.84
N LEU A 409 17.95 24.15 -19.75
CA LEU A 409 18.16 25.47 -20.33
C LEU A 409 17.06 26.39 -19.80
N VAL A 410 17.47 27.43 -19.10
CA VAL A 410 16.62 28.54 -18.65
C VAL A 410 17.03 29.78 -19.36
N MET A 411 16.09 30.43 -20.03
CA MET A 411 16.31 31.70 -20.69
C MET A 411 15.32 32.75 -20.17
N GLU A 412 15.79 33.98 -19.98
CA GLU A 412 14.93 35.09 -19.63
C GLU A 412 15.08 36.17 -20.71
N ALA A 413 13.96 36.79 -21.03
CA ALA A 413 13.89 37.87 -21.98
C ALA A 413 13.06 39.01 -21.39
N THR A 414 13.38 40.26 -21.77
CA THR A 414 12.57 41.42 -21.44
C THR A 414 12.02 42.01 -22.74
N ALA A 415 10.70 42.17 -22.82
CA ALA A 415 10.03 42.84 -23.93
C ALA A 415 8.91 43.71 -23.35
N GLU A 416 8.75 44.95 -23.88
CA GLU A 416 7.77 45.94 -23.40
C GLU A 416 7.82 46.13 -21.86
N ASP A 417 9.03 46.21 -21.27
CA ASP A 417 9.33 46.29 -19.83
C ASP A 417 8.81 45.09 -18.99
N MET A 418 8.50 43.99 -19.61
CA MET A 418 8.01 42.79 -18.95
C MET A 418 9.02 41.65 -19.05
N LYS A 419 9.05 40.79 -18.02
CA LYS A 419 9.94 39.63 -17.96
C LYS A 419 9.26 38.36 -18.41
N PHE A 420 9.91 37.67 -19.32
CA PHE A 420 9.48 36.41 -19.87
C PHE A 420 10.52 35.32 -19.59
N ARG A 421 10.09 34.08 -19.44
CA ARG A 421 10.97 32.96 -19.17
C ARG A 421 10.62 31.78 -20.07
N SER A 422 11.63 31.13 -20.61
CA SER A 422 11.53 29.85 -21.29
C SER A 422 12.37 28.83 -20.54
N ARG A 423 11.82 27.62 -20.37
CA ARG A 423 12.54 26.49 -19.79
C ARG A 423 12.43 25.29 -20.68
N SER A 424 13.51 24.55 -20.84
CA SER A 424 13.50 23.22 -21.44
C SER A 424 14.48 22.32 -20.70
N THR A 425 14.20 21.03 -20.74
CA THR A 425 15.10 20.02 -20.20
C THR A 425 15.27 18.94 -21.26
N THR A 426 16.50 18.64 -21.61
CA THR A 426 16.86 17.62 -22.60
C THR A 426 17.64 16.52 -21.91
N ILE A 427 17.32 15.26 -22.18
CA ILE A 427 18.10 14.11 -21.72
C ILE A 427 19.35 14.01 -22.59
N VAL A 428 20.53 14.20 -21.97
CA VAL A 428 21.83 14.07 -22.63
C VAL A 428 22.28 12.60 -22.66
N ASN A 429 22.15 11.95 -21.50
CA ASN A 429 22.40 10.52 -21.35
C ASN A 429 21.25 9.91 -20.53
N PRO A 430 20.45 9.00 -21.10
CA PRO A 430 19.32 8.42 -20.37
C PRO A 430 19.72 7.57 -19.18
N GLY A 431 20.94 6.99 -19.18
CA GLY A 431 21.37 6.12 -18.08
C GLY A 431 20.32 5.02 -17.77
N TRP A 432 19.98 4.87 -16.49
CA TRP A 432 19.01 3.89 -16.02
C TRP A 432 17.61 4.00 -16.66
N ARG A 433 17.20 5.18 -17.12
CA ARG A 433 15.86 5.39 -17.75
C ARG A 433 15.71 4.62 -19.07
N ALA A 434 16.81 4.23 -19.70
CA ALA A 434 16.79 3.45 -20.92
C ALA A 434 16.41 1.97 -20.70
N VAL A 435 16.39 1.47 -19.47
CA VAL A 435 16.04 0.06 -19.15
C VAL A 435 14.63 -0.26 -19.60
N PHE A 436 13.64 0.52 -19.15
CA PHE A 436 12.25 0.36 -19.59
C PHE A 436 11.85 1.27 -20.75
N ALA A 437 12.62 2.31 -21.03
CA ALA A 437 12.38 3.30 -22.10
C ALA A 437 10.91 3.81 -22.13
N ARG A 438 10.35 4.13 -20.96
CA ARG A 438 8.93 4.50 -20.80
C ARG A 438 8.65 5.83 -21.48
N LYS A 439 7.65 5.88 -22.37
CA LYS A 439 7.24 7.11 -23.06
C LYS A 439 6.77 8.21 -22.11
N GLU A 440 6.07 7.85 -21.03
CA GLU A 440 5.56 8.77 -20.02
C GLU A 440 6.68 9.56 -19.30
N ASP A 441 7.88 9.00 -19.27
CA ASP A 441 9.04 9.67 -18.70
C ASP A 441 9.65 10.69 -19.65
N ALA A 442 9.54 10.48 -20.95
CA ALA A 442 10.00 11.43 -21.97
C ALA A 442 9.08 12.66 -22.07
N GLU A 443 7.75 12.46 -22.02
CA GLU A 443 6.76 13.54 -22.16
C GLU A 443 6.74 14.51 -20.98
N LYS A 444 7.14 14.08 -19.78
CA LYS A 444 7.23 14.96 -18.58
C LYS A 444 8.43 15.91 -18.62
N ASP A 445 9.46 15.55 -19.36
CA ASP A 445 10.70 16.33 -19.42
C ASP A 445 10.76 17.28 -20.61
N GLU A 446 9.94 17.08 -21.66
CA GLU A 446 9.89 17.89 -22.85
C GLU A 446 8.57 18.65 -22.96
N THR A 447 8.56 19.96 -22.76
CA THR A 447 7.47 20.79 -23.25
C THR A 447 7.59 20.92 -24.77
N GLU A 448 6.60 20.41 -25.51
CA GLU A 448 6.61 20.39 -27.01
C GLU A 448 6.91 21.75 -27.64
N ALA A 449 6.55 22.85 -26.98
CA ALA A 449 6.78 24.22 -27.47
C ALA A 449 8.25 24.64 -27.49
N ASN A 450 9.19 23.85 -26.94
CA ASN A 450 10.57 24.26 -26.73
C ASN A 450 11.61 23.21 -27.18
N LYS A 451 11.31 22.42 -28.19
CA LYS A 451 12.21 21.36 -28.72
C LYS A 451 13.39 21.89 -29.55
N GLY A 452 13.47 23.19 -29.81
CA GLY A 452 14.53 23.78 -30.63
C GLY A 452 15.88 23.89 -29.91
N THR A 453 16.96 23.71 -30.69
CA THR A 453 18.35 23.90 -30.26
C THR A 453 18.82 25.34 -30.39
N ALA A 454 17.91 26.28 -30.72
CA ALA A 454 18.22 27.66 -31.01
C ALA A 454 19.17 28.27 -29.97
N ARG A 455 20.33 28.72 -30.42
CA ARG A 455 21.36 29.32 -29.59
C ARG A 455 21.09 30.82 -29.44
N PHE A 456 20.27 31.16 -28.47
CA PHE A 456 20.12 32.54 -28.04
C PHE A 456 21.35 32.97 -27.24
N THR A 457 21.73 34.24 -27.41
CA THR A 457 22.90 34.81 -26.70
C THR A 457 22.43 35.92 -25.77
N GLU A 458 22.99 35.97 -24.57
CA GLU A 458 22.71 37.03 -23.62
C GLU A 458 23.13 38.39 -24.20
N GLY A 459 22.28 39.41 -24.04
CA GLY A 459 22.44 40.74 -24.62
C GLY A 459 21.90 40.85 -26.06
N GLU A 460 21.42 39.79 -26.66
CA GLU A 460 20.88 39.81 -28.03
C GLU A 460 19.45 40.36 -28.04
N GLN A 461 19.15 41.24 -29.00
CA GLN A 461 17.84 41.81 -29.25
C GLN A 461 17.19 41.10 -30.43
N ILE A 462 16.03 40.50 -30.24
CA ILE A 462 15.38 39.62 -31.19
C ILE A 462 13.93 40.10 -31.46
N PRO A 463 13.48 40.18 -32.69
CA PRO A 463 12.09 40.50 -33.01
C PRO A 463 11.13 39.51 -32.37
N VAL A 464 10.00 39.98 -31.85
CA VAL A 464 8.90 39.17 -31.38
C VAL A 464 8.05 38.76 -32.59
N THR A 465 8.16 37.50 -33.01
CA THR A 465 7.45 37.00 -34.19
C THR A 465 6.03 36.55 -33.90
N GLY A 466 5.67 36.41 -32.62
CA GLY A 466 4.32 36.09 -32.19
C GLY A 466 4.11 36.41 -30.71
N TYR A 467 2.91 36.81 -30.38
CA TYR A 467 2.52 37.05 -29.00
C TYR A 467 1.03 36.71 -28.80
N GLY A 468 0.67 36.30 -27.60
CA GLY A 468 -0.72 35.88 -27.33
C GLY A 468 -0.97 35.58 -25.85
N THR A 469 -2.25 35.51 -25.52
CA THR A 469 -2.71 35.13 -24.19
C THR A 469 -3.37 33.76 -24.21
N ALA A 470 -2.99 32.90 -23.28
CA ALA A 470 -3.64 31.60 -23.10
C ALA A 470 -4.45 31.60 -21.81
N GLN A 471 -5.76 31.35 -21.91
CA GLN A 471 -6.58 31.13 -20.73
C GLN A 471 -6.34 29.73 -20.19
N ARG A 472 -6.04 29.65 -18.90
CA ARG A 472 -5.87 28.40 -18.15
C ARG A 472 -6.82 28.40 -16.95
N LYS A 473 -6.97 27.25 -16.32
CA LYS A 473 -7.78 27.10 -15.10
C LYS A 473 -6.97 26.36 -14.07
N THR A 474 -7.13 26.75 -12.81
CA THR A 474 -6.62 25.97 -11.70
C THR A 474 -7.28 24.59 -11.66
N ILE A 475 -6.54 23.57 -11.31
CA ILE A 475 -7.02 22.18 -11.21
C ILE A 475 -6.91 21.68 -9.77
N PRO A 476 -7.87 20.87 -9.29
CA PRO A 476 -7.78 20.30 -7.95
C PRO A 476 -6.64 19.29 -7.86
N LYS A 477 -6.19 19.03 -6.64
CA LYS A 477 -5.31 17.89 -6.40
C LYS A 477 -6.01 16.60 -6.83
N PRO A 478 -5.34 15.69 -7.55
CA PRO A 478 -5.96 14.45 -8.00
C PRO A 478 -6.39 13.58 -6.82
N LEU A 479 -7.43 12.79 -7.02
CA LEU A 479 -7.85 11.75 -6.08
C LEU A 479 -6.73 10.71 -5.92
N TYR A 480 -6.71 10.04 -4.77
CA TYR A 480 -5.72 8.98 -4.56
C TYR A 480 -5.99 7.77 -5.46
N THR A 481 -4.94 7.23 -6.04
CA THR A 481 -4.86 5.84 -6.50
C THR A 481 -4.25 4.99 -5.39
N GLU A 482 -4.20 3.66 -5.52
CA GLU A 482 -3.49 2.86 -4.53
C GLU A 482 -2.00 3.24 -4.44
N ALA A 483 -1.35 3.50 -5.58
CA ALA A 483 0.04 3.93 -5.62
C ALA A 483 0.28 5.24 -4.86
N THR A 484 -0.55 6.25 -5.11
CA THR A 484 -0.39 7.57 -4.45
C THR A 484 -0.83 7.54 -2.99
N LEU A 485 -1.79 6.68 -2.62
CA LEU A 485 -2.15 6.44 -1.23
C LEU A 485 -1.02 5.75 -0.45
N LEU A 486 -0.41 4.70 -1.02
CA LEU A 486 0.75 4.06 -0.43
C LEU A 486 1.90 5.04 -0.20
N ALA A 487 2.17 5.93 -1.18
CA ALA A 487 3.15 6.99 -1.03
C ALA A 487 2.78 7.99 0.09
N ALA A 488 1.50 8.35 0.21
CA ALA A 488 1.01 9.22 1.27
C ALA A 488 1.13 8.54 2.65
N MET A 489 0.81 7.25 2.77
CA MET A 489 0.99 6.48 4.01
C MET A 489 2.46 6.40 4.43
N GLU A 490 3.37 6.24 3.46
CA GLU A 490 4.81 6.17 3.69
C GLU A 490 5.40 7.52 4.16
N THR A 491 4.89 8.62 3.64
CA THR A 491 5.48 9.95 3.85
C THR A 491 4.70 10.86 4.81
N CYS A 492 3.59 10.38 5.39
CA CYS A 492 2.71 11.19 6.23
C CYS A 492 3.39 11.74 7.48
N GLY A 493 4.44 11.10 7.98
CA GLY A 493 5.23 11.57 9.11
C GLY A 493 5.96 12.90 8.88
N ARG A 494 6.13 13.34 7.61
CA ARG A 494 6.83 14.59 7.29
C ARG A 494 6.13 15.85 7.82
N ASN A 495 4.83 15.78 8.05
CA ASN A 495 4.01 16.90 8.53
C ASN A 495 3.84 16.91 10.04
N ILE A 496 4.43 15.96 10.77
CA ILE A 496 4.38 15.89 12.23
C ILE A 496 5.24 17.01 12.81
N THR A 497 4.71 17.72 13.81
CA THR A 497 5.37 18.85 14.46
C THR A 497 6.38 18.43 15.53
N ASP A 498 6.15 17.32 16.23
CA ASP A 498 7.10 16.75 17.20
C ASP A 498 8.29 16.11 16.47
N GLU A 499 9.48 16.68 16.60
CA GLU A 499 10.67 16.24 15.86
C GLU A 499 11.07 14.78 16.19
N LYS A 500 10.88 14.30 17.43
CA LYS A 500 11.19 12.91 17.80
C LYS A 500 10.15 11.94 17.23
N ALA A 501 8.87 12.31 17.23
CA ALA A 501 7.82 11.53 16.60
C ALA A 501 7.98 11.54 15.07
N LYS A 502 8.39 12.65 14.47
CA LYS A 502 8.73 12.78 13.06
C LYS A 502 9.90 11.90 12.68
N GLU A 503 10.97 11.86 13.47
CA GLU A 503 12.13 11.00 13.24
C GLU A 503 11.73 9.51 13.33
N ALA A 504 10.94 9.12 14.34
CA ALA A 504 10.41 7.76 14.50
C ALA A 504 9.52 7.34 13.30
N MET A 505 8.88 8.29 12.64
CA MET A 505 8.00 8.04 11.49
C MET A 505 8.68 8.22 10.12
N LYS A 506 9.90 8.75 10.10
CA LYS A 506 10.59 9.18 8.86
C LYS A 506 10.74 8.05 7.85
N GLU A 507 10.96 6.84 8.33
CA GLU A 507 11.17 5.66 7.49
C GLU A 507 9.96 4.71 7.49
N LEU A 508 9.10 4.78 8.50
CA LEU A 508 8.00 3.84 8.67
C LEU A 508 6.67 4.34 8.09
N GLY A 509 6.36 5.64 8.20
CA GLY A 509 5.03 6.17 7.88
C GLY A 509 3.94 5.54 8.76
N ILE A 510 2.70 5.46 8.27
CA ILE A 510 1.64 4.67 8.90
C ILE A 510 1.51 3.30 8.25
N GLY A 511 1.45 2.26 9.09
CA GLY A 511 1.51 0.87 8.65
C GLY A 511 2.89 0.48 8.12
N THR A 512 3.25 -0.78 8.32
CA THR A 512 4.48 -1.34 7.73
C THR A 512 4.27 -1.69 6.25
N PRO A 513 5.30 -1.85 5.44
CA PRO A 513 5.19 -2.34 4.06
C PRO A 513 4.31 -3.59 3.95
N ALA A 514 4.46 -4.54 4.88
CA ALA A 514 3.69 -5.77 4.91
C ALA A 514 2.19 -5.59 5.20
N THR A 515 1.79 -4.52 5.90
CA THR A 515 0.41 -4.33 6.39
C THR A 515 -0.40 -3.32 5.59
N ARG A 516 0.22 -2.38 4.86
CA ARG A 516 -0.49 -1.31 4.11
C ARG A 516 -1.54 -1.87 3.14
N ALA A 517 -1.19 -2.89 2.37
CA ALA A 517 -2.14 -3.55 1.45
C ALA A 517 -3.37 -4.12 2.19
N ALA A 518 -3.15 -4.76 3.34
CA ALA A 518 -4.22 -5.32 4.16
C ALA A 518 -5.14 -4.23 4.75
N ILE A 519 -4.58 -3.06 5.12
CA ILE A 519 -5.36 -1.90 5.57
C ILE A 519 -6.27 -1.40 4.44
N ILE A 520 -5.74 -1.19 3.24
CA ILE A 520 -6.54 -0.76 2.07
C ILE A 520 -7.64 -1.78 1.78
N THR A 521 -7.30 -3.07 1.76
CA THR A 521 -8.27 -4.16 1.58
C THR A 521 -9.35 -4.15 2.67
N THR A 522 -8.98 -3.82 3.91
CA THR A 522 -9.93 -3.71 5.01
C THR A 522 -10.92 -2.56 4.80
N LEU A 523 -10.47 -1.41 4.30
CA LEU A 523 -11.37 -0.30 3.96
C LEU A 523 -12.40 -0.70 2.90
N PHE A 524 -11.99 -1.46 1.86
CA PHE A 524 -12.93 -2.04 0.89
C PHE A 524 -13.89 -3.05 1.53
N LYS A 525 -13.39 -4.00 2.34
CA LYS A 525 -14.20 -5.01 3.03
C LYS A 525 -15.21 -4.42 4.01
N ARG A 526 -14.92 -3.24 4.56
CA ARG A 526 -15.81 -2.48 5.45
C ARG A 526 -16.80 -1.60 4.68
N ASP A 527 -16.67 -1.57 3.36
CA ASP A 527 -17.49 -0.69 2.50
C ASP A 527 -17.30 0.79 2.85
N TYR A 528 -16.07 1.18 3.19
CA TYR A 528 -15.71 2.57 3.46
C TYR A 528 -15.23 3.30 2.21
N ILE A 529 -14.64 2.56 1.28
CA ILE A 529 -14.13 3.08 0.01
C ILE A 529 -14.53 2.17 -1.15
N GLU A 530 -14.58 2.76 -2.34
CA GLU A 530 -14.77 2.05 -3.60
C GLU A 530 -13.82 2.58 -4.68
N ARG A 531 -13.78 1.90 -5.84
CA ARG A 531 -12.99 2.33 -6.98
C ARG A 531 -13.86 3.11 -7.97
N SER A 532 -13.36 4.28 -8.39
CA SER A 532 -13.87 5.02 -9.54
C SER A 532 -12.76 5.07 -10.61
N GLY A 533 -12.76 4.11 -11.54
CA GLY A 533 -11.60 3.85 -12.40
C GLY A 533 -10.38 3.46 -11.55
N LYS A 534 -9.27 4.17 -11.72
CA LYS A 534 -8.05 3.98 -10.89
C LYS A 534 -8.12 4.70 -9.54
N ALA A 535 -9.05 5.67 -9.39
CA ALA A 535 -9.15 6.46 -8.17
C ALA A 535 -9.86 5.71 -7.04
N LEU A 536 -9.44 5.99 -5.81
CA LEU A 536 -10.08 5.57 -4.59
C LEU A 536 -11.00 6.69 -4.12
N VAL A 537 -12.29 6.39 -3.98
CA VAL A 537 -13.30 7.33 -3.48
C VAL A 537 -13.98 6.76 -2.25
N PRO A 538 -14.36 7.60 -1.28
CA PRO A 538 -15.14 7.14 -0.15
C PRO A 538 -16.57 6.84 -0.58
N THR A 539 -17.15 5.78 0.00
CA THR A 539 -18.60 5.54 -0.06
C THR A 539 -19.35 6.53 0.84
N GLU A 540 -20.68 6.58 0.73
CA GLU A 540 -21.50 7.36 1.68
C GLU A 540 -21.22 6.92 3.13
N LYS A 541 -21.06 5.62 3.35
CA LYS A 541 -20.72 5.06 4.66
C LYS A 541 -19.33 5.51 5.13
N GLY A 542 -18.33 5.50 4.23
CA GLY A 542 -16.99 5.96 4.56
C GLY A 542 -16.96 7.44 4.93
N LEU A 543 -17.65 8.29 4.17
CA LEU A 543 -17.80 9.72 4.51
C LEU A 543 -18.53 9.92 5.85
N TYR A 544 -19.58 9.15 6.09
CA TYR A 544 -20.34 9.22 7.33
C TYR A 544 -19.51 8.89 8.56
N ILE A 545 -18.70 7.82 8.49
CA ILE A 545 -17.79 7.46 9.58
C ILE A 545 -16.68 8.52 9.71
N TYR A 546 -16.10 8.97 8.60
CA TYR A 546 -15.07 10.00 8.61
C TYR A 546 -15.54 11.30 9.29
N GLU A 547 -16.72 11.81 8.91
CA GLU A 547 -17.25 13.05 9.50
C GLU A 547 -17.47 12.93 11.01
N ALA A 548 -17.81 11.73 11.48
CA ALA A 548 -18.00 11.50 12.91
C ALA A 548 -16.70 11.47 13.70
N VAL A 549 -15.59 10.99 13.11
CA VAL A 549 -14.33 10.71 13.83
C VAL A 549 -13.16 11.60 13.41
N LYS A 550 -13.31 12.48 12.41
CA LYS A 550 -12.20 13.26 11.81
C LYS A 550 -11.43 14.14 12.80
N ASP A 551 -12.11 14.62 13.83
CA ASP A 551 -11.55 15.51 14.85
C ASP A 551 -11.02 14.74 16.08
N MET A 552 -11.13 13.40 16.06
CA MET A 552 -10.63 12.54 17.15
C MET A 552 -9.17 12.14 16.93
N GLN A 553 -8.43 11.94 18.01
CA GLN A 553 -7.02 11.51 17.93
C GLN A 553 -6.80 10.21 17.16
N VAL A 554 -7.76 9.27 17.20
CA VAL A 554 -7.67 7.99 16.47
C VAL A 554 -7.66 8.18 14.94
N ALA A 555 -8.11 9.33 14.44
CA ALA A 555 -8.05 9.70 13.02
C ALA A 555 -6.76 10.42 12.63
N ASN A 556 -5.92 10.78 13.63
CA ASN A 556 -4.70 11.54 13.39
C ASN A 556 -3.48 10.61 13.23
N VAL A 557 -2.63 10.93 12.26
CA VAL A 557 -1.34 10.26 12.00
C VAL A 557 -0.37 10.42 13.18
N GLU A 558 -0.43 11.56 13.89
CA GLU A 558 0.44 11.87 15.01
C GLU A 558 0.36 10.84 16.15
N LEU A 559 -0.80 10.21 16.35
CA LEU A 559 -0.96 9.12 17.31
C LEU A 559 0.02 7.97 17.03
N THR A 560 0.14 7.57 15.76
CA THR A 560 1.08 6.51 15.38
C THR A 560 2.53 6.92 15.65
N GLY A 561 2.90 8.16 15.31
CA GLY A 561 4.25 8.69 15.57
C GLY A 561 4.58 8.72 17.06
N SER A 562 3.64 9.15 17.90
CA SER A 562 3.80 9.15 19.35
C SER A 562 4.02 7.74 19.90
N TRP A 563 3.27 6.75 19.43
CA TRP A 563 3.45 5.36 19.87
C TRP A 563 4.79 4.78 19.43
N GLU A 564 5.18 4.94 18.15
CA GLU A 564 6.46 4.41 17.66
C GLU A 564 7.65 5.04 18.41
N LYS A 565 7.59 6.34 18.71
CA LYS A 565 8.57 7.02 19.55
C LYS A 565 8.68 6.36 20.94
N THR A 566 7.54 6.08 21.57
CA THR A 566 7.50 5.49 22.92
C THR A 566 7.95 4.02 22.91
N LEU A 567 7.57 3.26 21.87
CA LEU A 567 8.03 1.88 21.69
C LEU A 567 9.55 1.80 21.47
N LEU A 568 10.13 2.77 20.75
CA LEU A 568 11.58 2.88 20.62
C LEU A 568 12.26 3.15 21.98
N GLN A 569 11.64 3.96 22.84
CA GLN A 569 12.15 4.19 24.20
C GLN A 569 12.13 2.91 25.07
N ILE A 570 11.14 2.03 24.89
CA ILE A 570 11.11 0.71 25.54
C ILE A 570 12.28 -0.15 25.04
N GLU A 571 12.53 -0.20 23.73
CA GLU A 571 13.66 -0.94 23.16
C GLU A 571 15.01 -0.46 23.67
N GLN A 572 15.13 0.85 23.90
CA GLN A 572 16.34 1.49 24.44
C GLN A 572 16.45 1.44 25.97
N HIS A 573 15.57 0.73 26.65
CA HIS A 573 15.49 0.65 28.12
C HIS A 573 15.34 2.02 28.82
N THR A 574 14.80 3.04 28.12
CA THR A 574 14.59 4.38 28.67
C THR A 574 13.17 4.61 29.17
N LEU A 575 12.25 3.68 28.89
CA LEU A 575 10.88 3.70 29.39
C LEU A 575 10.42 2.29 29.78
N GLU A 576 9.71 2.19 30.91
CA GLU A 576 9.12 0.93 31.33
C GLU A 576 7.82 0.62 30.58
N THR A 577 7.61 -0.66 30.25
CA THR A 577 6.41 -1.18 29.59
C THR A 577 5.12 -0.80 30.30
N ARG A 578 5.13 -0.83 31.64
CA ARG A 578 3.96 -0.51 32.48
C ARG A 578 3.47 0.93 32.25
N SER A 579 4.40 1.88 32.15
CA SER A 579 4.06 3.30 31.90
C SER A 579 3.39 3.49 30.54
N PHE A 580 3.89 2.82 29.52
CA PHE A 580 3.26 2.83 28.19
C PHE A 580 1.87 2.21 28.23
N MET A 581 1.72 1.00 28.80
CA MET A 581 0.44 0.31 28.84
C MET A 581 -0.63 1.10 29.62
N HIS A 582 -0.27 1.73 30.74
CA HIS A 582 -1.18 2.59 31.47
C HIS A 582 -1.66 3.80 30.64
N SER A 583 -0.77 4.39 29.85
CA SER A 583 -1.15 5.48 28.93
C SER A 583 -2.12 4.98 27.83
N ILE A 584 -1.92 3.76 27.33
CA ILE A 584 -2.78 3.12 26.33
C ILE A 584 -4.16 2.78 26.91
N GLU A 585 -4.25 2.28 28.13
CA GLU A 585 -5.51 2.00 28.83
C GLU A 585 -6.32 3.28 29.06
N SER A 586 -5.65 4.35 29.49
CA SER A 586 -6.25 5.67 29.64
C SER A 586 -6.77 6.22 28.31
N PHE A 587 -5.96 6.13 27.26
CA PHE A 587 -6.35 6.53 25.89
C PHE A 587 -7.51 5.66 25.36
N THR A 588 -7.47 4.35 25.59
CA THR A 588 -8.56 3.43 25.20
C THR A 588 -9.86 3.83 25.87
N SER A 589 -9.82 4.13 27.16
CA SER A 589 -11.00 4.56 27.93
C SER A 589 -11.54 5.90 27.45
N GLN A 590 -10.65 6.84 27.10
CA GLN A 590 -11.03 8.13 26.54
C GLN A 590 -11.70 7.96 25.16
N VAL A 591 -11.02 7.29 24.20
CA VAL A 591 -11.54 7.15 22.83
C VAL A 591 -12.85 6.35 22.80
N THR A 592 -12.98 5.37 23.70
CA THR A 592 -14.22 4.59 23.83
C THR A 592 -15.40 5.48 24.26
N ARG A 593 -15.21 6.33 25.27
CA ARG A 593 -16.24 7.30 25.72
C ARG A 593 -16.57 8.31 24.64
N GLU A 594 -15.56 8.86 23.97
CA GLU A 594 -15.77 9.81 22.87
C GLU A 594 -16.60 9.19 21.75
N VAL A 595 -16.25 7.95 21.32
CA VAL A 595 -16.98 7.25 20.25
C VAL A 595 -18.41 6.90 20.68
N LEU A 596 -18.63 6.45 21.91
CA LEU A 596 -19.98 6.18 22.44
C LEU A 596 -20.83 7.44 22.52
N GLY A 597 -20.22 8.61 22.76
CA GLY A 597 -20.89 9.91 22.78
C GLY A 597 -21.24 10.48 21.40
N LEU A 598 -20.75 9.88 20.32
CA LEU A 598 -21.04 10.34 18.97
C LEU A 598 -22.53 10.21 18.64
N LYS A 599 -23.13 11.32 18.17
CA LYS A 599 -24.49 11.32 17.66
C LYS A 599 -24.46 11.05 16.17
N PHE A 600 -24.77 9.84 15.81
CA PHE A 600 -24.99 9.49 14.42
C PHE A 600 -26.42 9.87 14.04
N PRO A 601 -26.65 10.71 13.01
CA PRO A 601 -27.97 10.88 12.47
C PRO A 601 -28.48 9.50 12.05
N ALA A 602 -29.75 9.21 12.34
CA ALA A 602 -30.34 7.94 11.93
C ALA A 602 -30.03 7.74 10.44
N PRO A 603 -29.50 6.56 10.03
CA PRO A 603 -29.22 6.32 8.62
C PRO A 603 -30.49 6.66 7.85
N LYS A 604 -30.40 7.54 6.85
CA LYS A 604 -31.52 7.82 5.95
C LYS A 604 -31.90 6.48 5.36
N GLN A 605 -32.94 5.86 5.91
CA GLN A 605 -33.47 4.63 5.35
C GLN A 605 -33.94 4.98 3.94
N ARG A 606 -33.15 4.63 2.94
CA ARG A 606 -33.57 4.81 1.56
C ARG A 606 -34.79 3.95 1.37
N SER A 607 -35.89 4.61 1.05
CA SER A 607 -37.12 3.97 0.68
C SER A 607 -37.49 4.38 -0.73
N LEU A 608 -37.94 3.42 -1.52
CA LEU A 608 -38.41 3.61 -2.87
C LEU A 608 -39.92 3.30 -2.92
N PRO A 609 -40.70 3.92 -3.81
CA PRO A 609 -42.09 3.54 -4.02
C PRO A 609 -42.18 2.02 -4.28
N CYS A 610 -43.16 1.38 -3.70
CA CYS A 610 -43.35 -0.07 -3.92
C CYS A 610 -43.96 -0.33 -5.30
N PRO A 611 -43.27 -1.06 -6.21
CA PRO A 611 -43.83 -1.32 -7.54
C PRO A 611 -45.01 -2.28 -7.52
N LYS A 612 -45.17 -3.07 -6.45
CA LYS A 612 -46.25 -4.07 -6.33
C LYS A 612 -47.57 -3.47 -5.87
N CYS A 613 -47.55 -2.67 -4.81
CA CYS A 613 -48.81 -2.10 -4.27
C CYS A 613 -49.03 -0.61 -4.62
N GLY A 614 -48.01 0.08 -5.09
CA GLY A 614 -48.08 1.50 -5.44
C GLY A 614 -48.28 2.47 -4.26
N THR A 615 -48.69 1.99 -3.09
CA THR A 615 -49.04 2.82 -1.91
C THR A 615 -47.97 2.77 -0.81
N GLY A 616 -47.27 1.64 -0.67
CA GLY A 616 -46.22 1.46 0.33
C GLY A 616 -44.84 1.90 -0.17
N LYS A 617 -43.87 1.96 0.74
CA LYS A 617 -42.46 2.22 0.45
C LYS A 617 -41.64 0.97 0.72
N VAL A 618 -40.74 0.62 -0.22
CA VAL A 618 -39.80 -0.47 -0.04
C VAL A 618 -38.61 0.03 0.76
N MET A 619 -38.46 -0.47 1.97
CA MET A 619 -37.36 -0.17 2.88
C MET A 619 -36.16 -1.06 2.53
N ILE A 620 -35.06 -0.47 2.11
CA ILE A 620 -33.83 -1.18 1.79
C ILE A 620 -33.06 -1.44 3.08
N ARG A 621 -32.87 -2.70 3.43
CA ARG A 621 -32.12 -3.19 4.59
C ARG A 621 -30.86 -3.97 4.13
N PRO A 622 -29.90 -4.25 5.01
CA PRO A 622 -28.66 -4.94 4.63
C PRO A 622 -28.81 -6.29 3.91
N LYS A 623 -29.86 -7.06 4.21
CA LYS A 623 -30.09 -8.37 3.61
C LYS A 623 -31.28 -8.45 2.69
N VAL A 624 -32.24 -7.55 2.86
CA VAL A 624 -33.53 -7.57 2.16
C VAL A 624 -34.04 -6.15 1.88
N ALA A 625 -34.80 -6.00 0.81
CA ALA A 625 -35.65 -4.84 0.58
C ALA A 625 -37.12 -5.30 0.76
N LYS A 626 -37.86 -4.67 1.66
CA LYS A 626 -39.23 -5.09 2.03
C LYS A 626 -40.16 -3.88 2.02
N CYS A 627 -41.37 -4.08 1.50
CA CYS A 627 -42.41 -3.07 1.58
C CYS A 627 -42.88 -2.89 3.03
N ASP A 628 -43.13 -1.64 3.43
CA ASP A 628 -43.63 -1.28 4.76
C ASP A 628 -45.15 -1.53 4.90
N ASN A 629 -45.88 -1.66 3.78
CA ASN A 629 -47.29 -2.06 3.78
C ASN A 629 -47.41 -3.54 4.14
N PRO A 630 -48.02 -3.91 5.29
CA PRO A 630 -48.16 -5.30 5.76
C PRO A 630 -48.88 -6.21 4.77
N ASP A 631 -49.83 -5.68 4.02
CA ASP A 631 -50.69 -6.46 3.10
C ASP A 631 -50.02 -6.68 1.73
N CYS A 632 -48.92 -5.99 1.45
CA CYS A 632 -48.25 -6.06 0.15
C CYS A 632 -47.39 -7.34 -0.03
N GLY A 633 -46.67 -7.71 1.00
CA GLY A 633 -45.80 -8.90 0.99
C GLY A 633 -44.56 -8.85 0.08
N LEU A 634 -44.29 -7.69 -0.59
CA LEU A 634 -43.09 -7.57 -1.42
C LEU A 634 -41.83 -7.71 -0.58
N LEU A 635 -40.98 -8.70 -0.92
CA LEU A 635 -39.70 -8.99 -0.28
C LEU A 635 -38.66 -9.35 -1.34
N VAL A 636 -37.59 -8.56 -1.41
CA VAL A 636 -36.47 -8.79 -2.31
C VAL A 636 -35.22 -9.12 -1.49
N PHE A 637 -34.70 -10.33 -1.63
CA PHE A 637 -33.42 -10.70 -1.04
C PHE A 637 -32.27 -10.06 -1.83
N ARG A 638 -31.34 -9.41 -1.14
CA ARG A 638 -30.16 -8.81 -1.79
C ARG A 638 -29.21 -9.85 -2.38
N LYS A 639 -29.24 -11.07 -1.89
CA LYS A 639 -28.41 -12.16 -2.41
C LYS A 639 -29.21 -13.03 -3.39
N VAL A 640 -28.90 -12.92 -4.66
CA VAL A 640 -29.46 -13.74 -5.74
C VAL A 640 -28.40 -14.72 -6.23
N LEU A 641 -28.62 -16.02 -6.05
CA LEU A 641 -27.57 -17.05 -6.18
C LEU A 641 -26.34 -16.71 -5.32
N ASN A 642 -25.21 -16.44 -5.95
CA ASN A 642 -23.94 -16.07 -5.30
C ASN A 642 -23.62 -14.57 -5.41
N LYS A 643 -24.49 -13.77 -6.03
CA LYS A 643 -24.31 -12.31 -6.21
C LYS A 643 -25.13 -11.53 -5.21
N GLU A 644 -24.50 -10.50 -4.63
CA GLU A 644 -25.19 -9.51 -3.83
C GLU A 644 -25.59 -8.32 -4.71
N LEU A 645 -26.87 -7.97 -4.68
CA LEU A 645 -27.42 -6.79 -5.35
C LEU A 645 -27.04 -5.55 -4.57
N ASN A 646 -26.28 -4.64 -5.19
CA ASN A 646 -26.00 -3.33 -4.62
C ASN A 646 -27.24 -2.41 -4.67
N GLU A 647 -27.14 -1.24 -4.09
CA GLU A 647 -28.25 -0.29 -4.02
C GLU A 647 -28.73 0.15 -5.39
N GLN A 648 -27.83 0.38 -6.34
CA GLN A 648 -28.19 0.73 -7.72
C GLN A 648 -28.97 -0.38 -8.43
N HIS A 649 -28.60 -1.64 -8.19
CA HIS A 649 -29.36 -2.78 -8.73
C HIS A 649 -30.77 -2.84 -8.13
N LEU A 650 -30.92 -2.60 -6.83
CA LEU A 650 -32.22 -2.55 -6.17
C LEU A 650 -33.04 -1.37 -6.67
N GLU A 651 -32.43 -0.21 -6.83
CA GLU A 651 -33.09 0.99 -7.38
C GLU A 651 -33.60 0.73 -8.79
N GLN A 652 -32.79 0.15 -9.68
CA GLN A 652 -33.21 -0.23 -11.02
C GLN A 652 -34.34 -1.26 -10.99
N LEU A 653 -34.19 -2.31 -10.17
CA LEU A 653 -35.22 -3.36 -10.04
C LEU A 653 -36.56 -2.80 -9.55
N LEU A 654 -36.52 -1.95 -8.52
CA LEU A 654 -37.75 -1.38 -7.92
C LEU A 654 -38.38 -0.28 -8.77
N SER A 655 -37.57 0.47 -9.56
CA SER A 655 -38.08 1.57 -10.40
C SER A 655 -38.49 1.14 -11.80
N SER A 656 -37.80 0.19 -12.41
CA SER A 656 -38.01 -0.25 -13.81
C SER A 656 -38.37 -1.72 -13.96
N GLY A 657 -38.51 -2.48 -12.86
CA GLY A 657 -38.84 -3.90 -12.88
C GLY A 657 -37.68 -4.81 -13.28
N THR A 658 -36.55 -4.24 -13.75
CA THR A 658 -35.37 -5.01 -14.18
C THR A 658 -34.08 -4.25 -13.97
N THR A 659 -32.98 -4.96 -13.74
CA THR A 659 -31.63 -4.37 -13.66
C THR A 659 -30.96 -4.33 -15.04
N LYS A 660 -29.89 -3.56 -15.15
CA LYS A 660 -28.91 -3.78 -16.23
C LYS A 660 -28.26 -5.16 -16.04
N LEU A 661 -27.56 -5.62 -17.11
CA LEU A 661 -26.85 -6.90 -17.09
C LEU A 661 -25.78 -6.92 -15.99
N ILE A 662 -25.89 -7.86 -15.06
CA ILE A 662 -24.98 -8.10 -13.98
C ILE A 662 -24.06 -9.26 -14.37
N LYS A 663 -22.75 -9.04 -14.33
CA LYS A 663 -21.76 -10.05 -14.74
C LYS A 663 -21.40 -11.02 -13.62
N GLY A 664 -21.12 -12.26 -14.00
CA GLY A 664 -20.43 -13.22 -13.13
C GLY A 664 -21.32 -13.89 -12.07
N PHE A 665 -22.60 -14.19 -12.36
CA PHE A 665 -23.36 -15.17 -11.59
C PHE A 665 -22.73 -16.55 -11.71
N LYS A 666 -22.81 -17.37 -10.66
CA LYS A 666 -22.38 -18.77 -10.71
C LYS A 666 -23.60 -19.68 -10.69
N GLY A 667 -23.70 -20.50 -11.72
CA GLY A 667 -24.73 -21.56 -11.79
C GLY A 667 -24.45 -22.72 -10.82
N LYS A 668 -25.40 -23.61 -10.64
CA LYS A 668 -25.29 -24.81 -9.78
C LYS A 668 -24.08 -25.70 -10.12
N LYS A 669 -23.63 -25.70 -11.38
CA LYS A 669 -22.47 -26.47 -11.86
C LYS A 669 -21.15 -25.65 -11.83
N GLY A 670 -21.12 -24.47 -11.18
CA GLY A 670 -19.94 -23.62 -11.06
C GLY A 670 -19.63 -22.71 -12.28
N ASN A 671 -20.34 -22.86 -13.40
CA ASN A 671 -20.14 -22.05 -14.59
C ASN A 671 -20.56 -20.59 -14.34
N SER A 672 -19.75 -19.65 -14.83
CA SER A 672 -20.05 -18.23 -14.75
C SER A 672 -20.94 -17.80 -15.90
N PHE A 673 -21.94 -16.94 -15.64
CA PHE A 673 -22.82 -16.36 -16.65
C PHE A 673 -23.27 -14.94 -16.25
N ASP A 674 -23.74 -14.18 -17.23
CA ASP A 674 -24.24 -12.83 -17.05
C ASP A 674 -25.76 -12.83 -17.25
N ALA A 675 -26.48 -12.14 -16.36
CA ALA A 675 -27.94 -12.00 -16.43
C ALA A 675 -28.39 -10.67 -15.84
N ALA A 676 -29.56 -10.19 -16.24
CA ALA A 676 -30.27 -9.15 -15.50
C ALA A 676 -31.14 -9.80 -14.41
N VAL A 677 -31.41 -9.07 -13.34
CA VAL A 677 -32.39 -9.46 -12.31
C VAL A 677 -33.67 -8.72 -12.61
N ALA A 678 -34.78 -9.43 -12.71
CA ALA A 678 -36.09 -8.87 -13.05
C ALA A 678 -37.17 -9.40 -12.12
N PHE A 679 -38.30 -8.69 -12.03
CA PHE A 679 -39.52 -9.23 -11.44
C PHE A 679 -40.30 -10.05 -12.48
N ASP A 680 -40.92 -11.12 -12.03
CA ASP A 680 -42.00 -11.80 -12.76
C ASP A 680 -43.34 -11.08 -12.52
N ASP A 681 -44.41 -11.60 -13.12
CA ASP A 681 -45.76 -11.05 -13.00
C ASP A 681 -46.33 -11.03 -11.55
N GLU A 682 -45.75 -11.85 -10.66
CA GLU A 682 -46.08 -11.96 -9.24
C GLU A 682 -45.15 -11.13 -8.34
N PHE A 683 -44.20 -10.37 -8.93
CA PHE A 683 -43.14 -9.65 -8.24
C PHE A 683 -42.13 -10.52 -7.51
N ASN A 684 -41.93 -11.78 -7.93
CA ASN A 684 -40.80 -12.58 -7.48
C ASN A 684 -39.54 -12.22 -8.28
N VAL A 685 -38.39 -12.37 -7.63
CA VAL A 685 -37.10 -12.08 -8.27
C VAL A 685 -36.66 -13.22 -9.16
N THR A 686 -36.48 -12.94 -10.45
CA THR A 686 -36.03 -13.91 -11.47
C THR A 686 -34.79 -13.41 -12.21
N LEU A 687 -34.16 -14.28 -13.01
CA LEU A 687 -33.05 -13.93 -13.89
C LEU A 687 -33.52 -13.78 -15.32
N ALA A 688 -33.29 -12.62 -15.91
CA ALA A 688 -33.55 -12.35 -17.32
C ALA A 688 -32.23 -12.47 -18.12
N PHE A 689 -32.23 -13.26 -19.16
CA PHE A 689 -31.10 -13.45 -20.04
C PHE A 689 -31.22 -12.60 -21.29
N PRO A 690 -30.13 -12.02 -21.80
CA PRO A 690 -30.17 -11.27 -23.06
C PRO A 690 -30.57 -12.21 -24.20
N GLU A 691 -31.46 -11.75 -25.08
CA GLU A 691 -31.83 -12.50 -26.28
C GLU A 691 -30.58 -12.77 -27.13
N LYS A 692 -30.33 -14.03 -27.43
CA LYS A 692 -29.29 -14.43 -28.39
C LYS A 692 -29.69 -13.88 -29.77
N LYS A 693 -29.01 -12.84 -30.25
CA LYS A 693 -29.12 -12.46 -31.68
C LYS A 693 -28.78 -13.69 -32.52
N ARG A 694 -29.80 -14.26 -33.17
CA ARG A 694 -29.61 -15.33 -34.16
C ARG A 694 -28.72 -14.74 -35.27
N GLY A 695 -27.46 -15.15 -35.29
CA GLY A 695 -26.54 -14.82 -36.38
C GLY A 695 -27.11 -15.30 -37.69
N LYS A 696 -27.33 -14.41 -38.64
CA LYS A 696 -27.57 -14.77 -40.04
C LYS A 696 -26.36 -15.59 -40.48
N LYS A 697 -26.57 -16.88 -40.76
CA LYS A 697 -25.61 -17.67 -41.54
C LYS A 697 -25.41 -16.96 -42.87
N ARG A 698 -24.19 -16.61 -43.18
CA ARG A 698 -23.67 -16.44 -44.53
C ARG A 698 -22.86 -17.65 -44.87
#